data_a3c8dc6c016b891a8e4f05cb5736a664
#
_entry.id   a3c8dc6c016b891a8e4f05cb5736a664
#
_cell.length_a   1.000
_cell.length_b   1.000
_cell.length_c   1.000
_cell.angle_alpha   90.00
_cell.angle_beta   90.00
_cell.angle_gamma   90.00
#
_symmetry.space_group_name_H-M   'P 1'
#
loop_
_entity.id
_entity.type
_entity.pdbx_description
1 polymer ?
#
loop_
_entity_poly.entity_id
_entity_poly.type
_entity_poly.pdbx_seq_one_letter_code
_entity_poly.pdbx_strand_id
1 'polypeptide(L)'
;MQNNSPRAVKLLCHPAILAAIYGVTALSSTDSLAAEQNSTLTVTAQQQNSDDGYSATSSSVASKTPVSRLNEAQSVSVVTQQQLEDYQAASLADALRFVSGVSEGNTLAGTEDGFVRRGFGSNSDGSIYRDGVRSSQGLNFDATTERVEVLKGSASLLYGIQNPGGVINIVSKKPQYTWHTKVSGRAASEGGGAGTLDVTGPLGNGFAFRLIAEKQSQDYWRNFGSDKHTLIAPSLQWYGEQASFLISYEDYQYDIPYDRGTAFVNGQPVAIGYKDRLDDKANHAWGHNKTLNAHYDWQFNEAWSTRLTFGWNQRQYDNNEVRVTALNPATGVVTRRADANRGFNHKTKYVAWDVIGSPQLFGMTHDVVFGTDYEMNQTYRAHQYQGKANTAFNLYDPQYDMLAPITNSSSENSANANLLNRLHSRSVYAKDSISLTDDWIAVLGGRYQHYEQRASKGFDPVVQTLDSEGNKFLPQAGLIYKLTPDVSLYSSVSKSFTPSTDVDDDGNVGKPEQGTTWEVGSKWQISHRLFASVALYRIDERDMSLNINGTTRAINKARSSGAEFELNGEVLPGWDLSANYSYDKAEIVDDGVNPANNGNRLQNAPRHAGALYLSHNLTLNGIPGDFRVGGGARYVGSRAGDPENSFTLPDYVVADSFIAWNNQLFGEKTQLKLNLNNLFNKHYYTSSGGNLRVREGETRNLMVEASVEF
;
A
#
# COMPACT_ATOMS: atom_id res chain seq x y z
N MET A 1 34.21 -7.26 39.62
CA MET A 1 34.17 -8.60 39.00
C MET A 1 32.79 -9.18 39.23
N GLN A 2 31.86 -8.97 38.33
CA GLN A 2 30.57 -9.65 38.30
C GLN A 2 30.41 -10.27 36.90
N ASN A 3 30.23 -11.59 36.93
CA ASN A 3 30.06 -12.44 35.73
C ASN A 3 28.72 -12.16 35.07
N ASN A 4 28.76 -11.70 33.84
CA ASN A 4 27.60 -11.75 32.94
C ASN A 4 27.67 -13.04 32.11
N SER A 5 26.89 -14.04 32.50
CA SER A 5 26.61 -15.21 31.67
C SER A 5 25.58 -14.86 30.59
N PRO A 6 25.72 -15.35 29.35
CA PRO A 6 24.71 -15.12 28.30
C PRO A 6 23.43 -15.90 28.63
N ARG A 7 22.29 -15.22 28.62
CA ARG A 7 20.96 -15.84 28.70
C ARG A 7 20.72 -16.68 27.45
N ALA A 8 20.67 -17.99 27.62
CA ALA A 8 20.22 -18.92 26.61
C ALA A 8 18.75 -18.62 26.27
N VAL A 9 18.48 -18.38 24.98
CA VAL A 9 17.13 -18.26 24.44
C VAL A 9 16.45 -19.62 24.59
N LYS A 10 15.52 -19.77 25.52
CA LYS A 10 14.63 -20.92 25.61
C LYS A 10 13.60 -20.77 24.47
N LEU A 11 13.78 -21.52 23.39
CA LEU A 11 12.70 -21.82 22.43
C LEU A 11 11.62 -22.62 23.19
N LEU A 12 10.58 -21.93 23.65
CA LEU A 12 9.36 -22.57 24.14
C LEU A 12 8.48 -22.90 22.94
N CYS A 13 8.72 -24.09 22.34
CA CYS A 13 7.71 -24.71 21.50
C CYS A 13 6.49 -25.02 22.36
N HIS A 14 5.43 -24.24 22.24
CA HIS A 14 4.15 -24.54 22.85
C HIS A 14 3.54 -25.78 22.18
N PRO A 15 3.10 -26.79 22.95
CA PRO A 15 2.51 -28.03 22.40
C PRO A 15 1.19 -27.79 21.61
N ALA A 16 0.65 -26.57 21.57
CA ALA A 16 -0.53 -26.22 20.81
C ALA A 16 -0.33 -26.26 19.27
N ILE A 17 0.91 -26.13 18.78
CA ILE A 17 1.18 -26.17 17.32
C ILE A 17 1.15 -27.62 16.82
N LEU A 18 1.58 -28.59 17.62
CA LEU A 18 1.49 -30.00 17.25
C LEU A 18 0.06 -30.57 17.32
N ALA A 19 -0.81 -30.04 18.18
CA ALA A 19 -2.20 -30.49 18.28
C ALA A 19 -3.07 -30.01 17.11
N ALA A 20 -2.74 -28.88 16.48
CA ALA A 20 -3.42 -28.40 15.29
C ALA A 20 -3.14 -29.25 14.04
N ILE A 21 -1.96 -29.89 13.97
CA ILE A 21 -1.56 -30.76 12.85
C ILE A 21 -2.34 -32.07 12.85
N TYR A 22 -2.69 -32.62 14.03
CA TYR A 22 -3.43 -33.87 14.14
C TYR A 22 -4.95 -33.74 13.99
N GLY A 23 -5.51 -32.54 14.10
CA GLY A 23 -6.95 -32.29 13.97
C GLY A 23 -7.47 -32.21 12.52
N VAL A 24 -6.59 -31.96 11.55
CA VAL A 24 -6.97 -31.74 10.14
C VAL A 24 -6.94 -33.04 9.31
N THR A 25 -6.19 -34.07 9.74
CA THR A 25 -6.09 -35.32 9.00
C THR A 25 -7.34 -36.23 9.06
N ALA A 26 -8.36 -35.85 9.81
CA ALA A 26 -9.62 -36.62 9.92
C ALA A 26 -10.70 -36.22 8.89
N LEU A 27 -10.44 -35.21 8.02
CA LEU A 27 -11.41 -34.72 7.03
C LEU A 27 -11.09 -35.11 5.58
N SER A 28 -10.05 -35.91 5.33
CA SER A 28 -9.57 -36.20 3.97
C SER A 28 -9.92 -37.58 3.43
N SER A 29 -11.05 -38.18 3.81
CA SER A 29 -11.53 -39.41 3.18
C SER A 29 -13.03 -39.31 2.82
N THR A 30 -13.33 -38.66 1.71
CA THR A 30 -14.53 -38.93 0.93
C THR A 30 -14.14 -38.96 -0.55
N ASP A 31 -14.47 -40.10 -1.15
CA ASP A 31 -14.14 -40.49 -2.52
C ASP A 31 -14.43 -39.40 -3.57
N SER A 32 -13.48 -39.32 -4.51
CA SER A 32 -13.58 -38.55 -5.75
C SER A 32 -14.72 -39.08 -6.63
N LEU A 33 -15.84 -38.40 -6.68
CA LEU A 33 -16.75 -38.48 -7.80
C LEU A 33 -16.24 -37.55 -8.90
N ALA A 34 -15.74 -38.15 -9.97
CA ALA A 34 -15.29 -37.48 -11.16
C ALA A 34 -16.41 -36.59 -11.72
N ALA A 35 -16.19 -35.27 -11.72
CA ALA A 35 -17.04 -34.34 -12.40
C ALA A 35 -16.70 -34.37 -13.90
N GLU A 36 -17.68 -34.67 -14.73
CA GLU A 36 -17.61 -34.52 -16.19
C GLU A 36 -17.27 -33.06 -16.53
N GLN A 37 -16.20 -32.91 -17.31
CA GLN A 37 -15.71 -31.63 -17.82
C GLN A 37 -16.72 -31.03 -18.80
N ASN A 38 -17.26 -29.88 -18.47
CA ASN A 38 -17.81 -28.95 -19.45
C ASN A 38 -16.74 -27.99 -19.90
N SER A 39 -16.29 -28.14 -21.13
CA SER A 39 -15.16 -27.50 -21.77
C SER A 39 -15.31 -26.02 -22.11
N THR A 40 -16.40 -25.36 -21.68
CA THR A 40 -16.72 -23.96 -22.02
C THR A 40 -16.37 -22.96 -20.92
N LEU A 41 -16.05 -23.42 -19.71
CA LEU A 41 -15.72 -22.58 -18.54
C LEU A 41 -14.26 -22.15 -18.45
N THR A 42 -13.41 -22.63 -19.34
CA THR A 42 -11.94 -22.54 -19.19
C THR A 42 -11.36 -21.16 -19.56
N VAL A 43 -12.05 -20.33 -20.32
CA VAL A 43 -11.47 -19.11 -20.91
C VAL A 43 -11.41 -17.95 -19.91
N THR A 44 -12.38 -17.79 -19.03
CA THR A 44 -12.41 -16.64 -18.11
C THR A 44 -11.66 -16.91 -16.78
N ALA A 45 -11.61 -18.15 -16.34
CA ALA A 45 -10.92 -18.53 -15.10
C ALA A 45 -9.40 -18.65 -15.24
N GLN A 46 -8.90 -19.01 -16.42
CA GLN A 46 -7.46 -19.16 -16.70
C GLN A 46 -6.72 -17.84 -16.96
N GLN A 47 -7.41 -16.74 -17.25
CA GLN A 47 -6.76 -15.42 -17.45
C GLN A 47 -6.35 -14.70 -16.13
N GLN A 48 -6.62 -15.26 -14.96
CA GLN A 48 -6.40 -14.56 -13.71
C GLN A 48 -4.99 -14.68 -13.12
N ASN A 49 -4.16 -15.65 -13.53
CA ASN A 49 -2.78 -15.76 -13.06
C ASN A 49 -1.81 -15.80 -14.23
N SER A 50 -1.49 -14.62 -14.78
CA SER A 50 -0.41 -14.44 -15.74
C SER A 50 0.96 -14.22 -15.06
N ASP A 51 1.02 -14.38 -13.75
CA ASP A 51 2.25 -14.20 -12.99
C ASP A 51 3.06 -15.50 -13.02
N ASP A 52 4.32 -15.41 -13.41
CA ASP A 52 5.27 -16.51 -13.41
C ASP A 52 6.58 -16.05 -12.74
N GLY A 53 6.82 -16.53 -11.53
CA GLY A 53 7.94 -16.06 -10.71
C GLY A 53 7.84 -14.56 -10.40
N TYR A 54 8.82 -13.79 -10.85
CA TYR A 54 8.89 -12.33 -10.68
C TYR A 54 8.30 -11.57 -11.88
N SER A 55 7.77 -12.23 -12.88
CA SER A 55 7.19 -11.60 -14.07
C SER A 55 5.67 -11.63 -14.02
N ALA A 56 5.05 -10.51 -14.33
CA ALA A 56 3.63 -10.37 -14.61
C ALA A 56 3.45 -9.82 -16.02
N THR A 57 2.69 -10.51 -16.87
CA THR A 57 2.46 -10.12 -18.25
C THR A 57 1.23 -9.21 -18.42
N SER A 58 0.33 -9.22 -17.45
CA SER A 58 -0.89 -8.40 -17.47
C SER A 58 -1.13 -7.66 -16.13
N SER A 59 -1.95 -6.63 -16.20
CA SER A 59 -2.46 -5.91 -15.04
C SER A 59 -3.89 -5.43 -15.29
N SER A 60 -4.62 -5.11 -14.22
CA SER A 60 -5.99 -4.57 -14.30
C SER A 60 -6.07 -3.11 -13.85
N VAL A 61 -5.02 -2.59 -13.23
CA VAL A 61 -5.04 -1.28 -12.59
C VAL A 61 -5.20 -0.10 -13.56
N ALA A 62 -4.79 -0.25 -14.83
CA ALA A 62 -4.91 0.80 -15.85
C ALA A 62 -6.14 0.65 -16.76
N SER A 63 -6.93 -0.43 -16.64
CA SER A 63 -8.01 -0.76 -17.58
C SER A 63 -9.26 -1.35 -16.95
N LYS A 64 -9.26 -1.62 -15.64
CA LYS A 64 -10.33 -2.36 -14.88
C LYS A 64 -10.52 -3.82 -15.32
N THR A 65 -9.86 -4.26 -16.37
CA THR A 65 -9.82 -5.65 -16.85
C THR A 65 -8.36 -6.05 -17.05
N PRO A 66 -8.02 -7.34 -16.95
CA PRO A 66 -6.68 -7.80 -17.24
C PRO A 66 -6.31 -7.49 -18.71
N VAL A 67 -5.29 -6.66 -18.90
CA VAL A 67 -4.75 -6.27 -20.20
C VAL A 67 -3.25 -6.50 -20.21
N SER A 68 -2.69 -6.90 -21.35
CA SER A 68 -1.24 -7.02 -21.52
C SER A 68 -0.56 -5.69 -21.20
N ARG A 69 0.49 -5.73 -20.38
CA ARG A 69 1.28 -4.54 -20.04
C ARG A 69 1.87 -3.84 -21.27
N LEU A 70 2.10 -4.56 -22.36
CA LEU A 70 2.55 -3.98 -23.64
C LEU A 70 1.49 -3.09 -24.30
N ASN A 71 0.21 -3.31 -24.00
CA ASN A 71 -0.93 -2.56 -24.56
C ASN A 71 -1.43 -1.43 -23.62
N GLU A 72 -0.66 -1.08 -22.60
CA GLU A 72 -1.00 0.01 -21.68
C GLU A 72 -0.15 1.26 -21.99
N ALA A 73 -0.80 2.42 -22.22
CA ALA A 73 -0.14 3.69 -22.48
C ALA A 73 0.34 4.42 -21.21
N GLN A 74 0.49 3.72 -20.11
CA GLN A 74 0.99 4.23 -18.82
C GLN A 74 1.94 3.25 -18.18
N SER A 75 2.79 3.74 -17.28
CA SER A 75 3.70 2.91 -16.49
C SER A 75 2.93 2.17 -15.39
N VAL A 76 3.08 0.85 -15.37
CA VAL A 76 2.49 -0.04 -14.37
C VAL A 76 3.58 -0.95 -13.81
N SER A 77 3.70 -1.02 -12.50
CA SER A 77 4.51 -2.01 -11.80
C SER A 77 3.60 -3.06 -11.15
N VAL A 78 4.05 -4.30 -11.17
CA VAL A 78 3.36 -5.42 -10.50
C VAL A 78 4.36 -6.12 -9.60
N VAL A 79 4.01 -6.26 -8.33
CA VAL A 79 4.73 -7.10 -7.37
C VAL A 79 3.96 -8.40 -7.24
N THR A 80 4.54 -9.49 -7.72
CA THR A 80 3.89 -10.81 -7.78
C THR A 80 3.85 -11.50 -6.41
N GLN A 81 3.02 -12.55 -6.28
CA GLN A 81 2.96 -13.35 -5.07
C GLN A 81 4.34 -13.94 -4.71
N GLN A 82 5.09 -14.44 -5.68
CA GLN A 82 6.44 -14.99 -5.43
C GLN A 82 7.41 -13.92 -4.89
N GLN A 83 7.32 -12.68 -5.39
CA GLN A 83 8.12 -11.57 -4.85
C GLN A 83 7.71 -11.25 -3.40
N LEU A 84 6.40 -11.17 -3.10
CA LEU A 84 5.90 -10.94 -1.75
C LEU A 84 6.37 -12.02 -0.78
N GLU A 85 6.34 -13.28 -1.21
CA GLU A 85 6.85 -14.40 -0.42
C GLU A 85 8.36 -14.29 -0.21
N ASP A 86 9.17 -14.13 -1.26
CA ASP A 86 10.63 -14.05 -1.16
C ASP A 86 11.10 -12.86 -0.31
N TYR A 87 10.45 -11.69 -0.46
CA TYR A 87 10.73 -10.51 0.38
C TYR A 87 10.24 -10.68 1.81
N GLN A 88 9.38 -11.69 2.07
CA GLN A 88 8.64 -11.86 3.31
C GLN A 88 7.95 -10.55 3.74
N ALA A 89 7.21 -9.97 2.78
CA ALA A 89 6.51 -8.72 3.00
C ALA A 89 5.50 -8.87 4.16
N ALA A 90 5.68 -8.08 5.21
CA ALA A 90 4.78 -7.99 6.35
C ALA A 90 3.95 -6.70 6.33
N SER A 91 4.28 -5.79 5.43
CA SER A 91 3.60 -4.49 5.25
C SER A 91 3.56 -4.09 3.77
N LEU A 92 2.72 -3.11 3.44
CA LEU A 92 2.69 -2.55 2.09
C LEU A 92 4.02 -1.85 1.75
N ALA A 93 4.71 -1.27 2.74
CA ALA A 93 6.04 -0.71 2.55
C ALA A 93 7.08 -1.78 2.15
N ASP A 94 7.00 -2.98 2.74
CA ASP A 94 7.86 -4.09 2.32
C ASP A 94 7.56 -4.56 0.90
N ALA A 95 6.29 -4.65 0.54
CA ALA A 95 5.88 -5.03 -0.81
C ALA A 95 6.40 -4.04 -1.87
N LEU A 96 6.39 -2.73 -1.56
CA LEU A 96 6.72 -1.67 -2.50
C LEU A 96 8.19 -1.25 -2.53
N ARG A 97 9.04 -1.79 -1.64
CA ARG A 97 10.46 -1.37 -1.53
C ARG A 97 11.31 -1.65 -2.77
N PHE A 98 10.82 -2.49 -3.69
CA PHE A 98 11.46 -2.82 -4.97
C PHE A 98 10.66 -2.28 -6.17
N VAL A 99 9.79 -1.28 -5.99
CA VAL A 99 9.05 -0.59 -7.05
C VAL A 99 9.69 0.77 -7.33
N SER A 100 9.96 1.09 -8.59
CA SER A 100 10.57 2.37 -8.97
C SER A 100 9.64 3.56 -8.73
N GLY A 101 10.19 4.71 -8.35
CA GLY A 101 9.45 5.95 -8.17
C GLY A 101 8.50 5.97 -6.97
N VAL A 102 8.60 4.99 -6.05
CA VAL A 102 7.81 4.91 -4.81
C VAL A 102 8.74 4.98 -3.61
N SER A 103 8.40 5.82 -2.64
CA SER A 103 9.10 5.95 -1.36
C SER A 103 8.11 6.09 -0.20
N GLU A 104 8.56 5.77 1.01
CA GLU A 104 7.73 5.97 2.19
C GLU A 104 7.51 7.45 2.48
N GLY A 105 6.26 7.79 2.80
CA GLY A 105 5.85 9.08 3.32
C GLY A 105 5.60 9.04 4.83
N ASN A 106 5.00 10.10 5.37
CA ASN A 106 4.56 10.12 6.76
C ASN A 106 3.47 9.05 6.98
N THR A 107 3.63 8.18 7.97
CA THR A 107 2.73 7.05 8.27
C THR A 107 1.83 7.30 9.47
N LEU A 108 1.69 8.54 9.92
CA LEU A 108 0.96 8.89 11.13
C LEU A 108 1.32 7.95 12.31
N ALA A 109 2.60 8.00 12.71
CA ALA A 109 3.13 7.18 13.82
C ALA A 109 3.04 5.64 13.60
N GLY A 110 3.07 5.20 12.34
CA GLY A 110 3.01 3.77 12.00
C GLY A 110 1.60 3.18 11.91
N THR A 111 0.55 4.00 11.94
CA THR A 111 -0.84 3.55 11.93
C THR A 111 -1.51 3.62 10.55
N GLU A 112 -0.87 4.24 9.57
CA GLU A 112 -1.38 4.41 8.22
C GLU A 112 -0.30 4.12 7.18
N ASP A 113 -0.71 3.57 6.06
CA ASP A 113 0.14 3.50 4.88
C ASP A 113 0.28 4.90 4.26
N GLY A 114 1.51 5.32 4.03
CA GLY A 114 1.81 6.62 3.44
C GLY A 114 2.94 6.48 2.42
N PHE A 115 2.66 6.86 1.16
CA PHE A 115 3.62 6.74 0.07
C PHE A 115 3.70 8.00 -0.77
N VAL A 116 4.92 8.37 -1.12
CA VAL A 116 5.22 9.35 -2.15
C VAL A 116 5.50 8.60 -3.45
N ARG A 117 4.78 8.95 -4.51
CA ARG A 117 4.88 8.35 -5.84
C ARG A 117 5.24 9.44 -6.83
N ARG A 118 6.39 9.31 -7.50
CA ARG A 118 6.90 10.36 -8.41
C ARG A 118 6.87 11.77 -7.79
N GLY A 119 7.24 11.86 -6.50
CA GLY A 119 7.25 13.12 -5.75
C GLY A 119 5.93 13.56 -5.12
N PHE A 120 4.79 12.95 -5.46
CA PHE A 120 3.47 13.31 -4.96
C PHE A 120 2.85 12.22 -4.09
N GLY A 121 2.03 12.64 -3.15
CA GLY A 121 1.31 11.76 -2.24
C GLY A 121 1.68 11.95 -0.78
N SER A 122 0.80 11.46 0.08
CA SER A 122 0.93 11.49 1.54
C SER A 122 0.18 10.33 2.15
N ASN A 123 0.20 10.22 3.47
CA ASN A 123 -0.77 9.39 4.17
C ASN A 123 -2.18 9.97 3.99
N SER A 124 -3.17 9.12 3.97
CA SER A 124 -4.59 9.52 3.84
C SER A 124 -4.98 10.22 2.55
N ASP A 125 -4.16 10.15 1.50
CA ASP A 125 -4.43 10.76 0.19
C ASP A 125 -5.43 9.95 -0.67
N GLY A 126 -5.91 8.82 -0.16
CA GLY A 126 -6.89 7.98 -0.83
C GLY A 126 -6.37 7.23 -2.06
N SER A 127 -5.08 7.05 -2.19
CA SER A 127 -4.44 6.41 -3.35
C SER A 127 -4.31 4.89 -3.26
N ILE A 128 -4.71 4.28 -2.14
CA ILE A 128 -4.64 2.85 -1.92
C ILE A 128 -6.01 2.23 -2.18
N TYR A 129 -6.03 1.18 -2.98
CA TYR A 129 -7.22 0.43 -3.39
C TYR A 129 -7.03 -1.05 -3.07
N ARG A 130 -8.14 -1.74 -2.85
CA ARG A 130 -8.20 -3.20 -2.80
C ARG A 130 -9.27 -3.67 -3.78
N ASP A 131 -8.86 -4.50 -4.74
CA ASP A 131 -9.73 -5.01 -5.82
C ASP A 131 -10.49 -3.90 -6.58
N GLY A 132 -9.83 -2.76 -6.80
CA GLY A 132 -10.38 -1.60 -7.49
C GLY A 132 -11.29 -0.70 -6.65
N VAL A 133 -11.54 -1.03 -5.38
CA VAL A 133 -12.28 -0.20 -4.42
C VAL A 133 -11.32 0.54 -3.52
N ARG A 134 -11.53 1.85 -3.30
CA ARG A 134 -10.69 2.65 -2.40
C ARG A 134 -10.70 2.07 -0.98
N SER A 135 -9.52 1.78 -0.46
CA SER A 135 -9.34 1.26 0.90
C SER A 135 -9.61 2.32 1.97
N SER A 136 -9.81 1.89 3.21
CA SER A 136 -9.83 2.78 4.36
C SER A 136 -8.44 3.38 4.60
N GLN A 137 -8.41 4.54 5.22
CA GLN A 137 -7.17 5.09 5.75
C GLN A 137 -6.67 4.19 6.88
N GLY A 138 -5.53 3.52 6.72
CA GLY A 138 -5.01 2.57 7.71
C GLY A 138 -3.87 1.74 7.15
N LEU A 139 -3.60 0.61 7.78
CA LEU A 139 -2.73 -0.43 7.27
C LEU A 139 -3.57 -1.36 6.38
N ASN A 140 -3.14 -1.59 5.15
CA ASN A 140 -3.94 -2.26 4.13
C ASN A 140 -3.33 -3.56 3.62
N PHE A 141 -2.14 -3.96 4.09
CA PHE A 141 -1.47 -5.20 3.69
C PHE A 141 -1.68 -6.28 4.76
N ASP A 142 -2.09 -7.47 4.33
CA ASP A 142 -2.35 -8.63 5.19
C ASP A 142 -2.22 -9.95 4.42
N ALA A 143 -2.51 -11.08 5.08
CA ALA A 143 -2.41 -12.44 4.53
C ALA A 143 -3.37 -12.70 3.34
N THR A 144 -4.36 -11.84 3.09
CA THR A 144 -5.26 -11.96 1.92
C THR A 144 -4.63 -11.44 0.63
N THR A 145 -3.51 -10.73 0.70
CA THR A 145 -2.85 -10.12 -0.47
C THR A 145 -2.26 -11.18 -1.38
N GLU A 146 -2.68 -11.20 -2.65
CA GLU A 146 -2.11 -12.03 -3.71
C GLU A 146 -0.97 -11.30 -4.43
N ARG A 147 -1.21 -10.04 -4.84
CA ARG A 147 -0.22 -9.20 -5.52
C ARG A 147 -0.52 -7.73 -5.32
N VAL A 148 0.44 -6.86 -5.66
CA VAL A 148 0.26 -5.41 -5.60
C VAL A 148 0.55 -4.82 -6.98
N GLU A 149 -0.39 -4.02 -7.49
CA GLU A 149 -0.27 -3.30 -8.76
C GLU A 149 -0.13 -1.79 -8.48
N VAL A 150 0.80 -1.12 -9.15
CA VAL A 150 1.02 0.33 -9.01
C VAL A 150 0.87 0.99 -10.37
N LEU A 151 -0.18 1.79 -10.54
CA LEU A 151 -0.35 2.67 -11.70
C LEU A 151 0.29 4.01 -11.37
N LYS A 152 1.27 4.44 -12.15
CA LYS A 152 2.05 5.65 -11.92
C LYS A 152 1.53 6.82 -12.76
N GLY A 153 1.59 8.02 -12.20
CA GLY A 153 1.03 9.23 -12.84
C GLY A 153 -0.48 9.36 -12.64
N SER A 154 -1.10 10.34 -13.28
CA SER A 154 -2.52 10.65 -13.09
C SER A 154 -3.43 9.47 -13.45
N ALA A 155 -4.23 9.01 -12.48
CA ALA A 155 -5.13 7.86 -12.57
C ALA A 155 -6.63 8.22 -12.49
N SER A 156 -6.96 9.50 -12.52
CA SER A 156 -8.32 9.98 -12.22
C SER A 156 -9.38 9.57 -13.23
N LEU A 157 -9.02 9.18 -14.46
CA LEU A 157 -9.98 8.66 -15.42
C LEU A 157 -10.76 7.47 -14.86
N LEU A 158 -10.09 6.49 -14.26
CA LEU A 158 -10.72 5.26 -13.74
C LEU A 158 -10.99 5.32 -12.24
N TYR A 159 -10.21 6.11 -11.48
CA TYR A 159 -10.22 6.13 -10.02
C TYR A 159 -10.77 7.40 -9.40
N GLY A 160 -11.22 8.36 -10.22
CA GLY A 160 -11.87 9.60 -9.76
C GLY A 160 -10.91 10.57 -9.08
N ILE A 161 -11.27 11.02 -7.88
CA ILE A 161 -10.52 12.02 -7.11
C ILE A 161 -9.18 11.43 -6.66
N GLN A 162 -8.08 11.92 -7.23
CA GLN A 162 -6.71 11.44 -7.00
C GLN A 162 -5.69 12.56 -7.20
N ASN A 163 -4.57 12.49 -6.44
CA ASN A 163 -3.38 13.25 -6.75
C ASN A 163 -2.64 12.66 -7.99
N PRO A 164 -1.70 13.39 -8.60
CA PRO A 164 -1.06 12.95 -9.84
C PRO A 164 0.04 11.88 -9.65
N GLY A 165 0.33 11.45 -8.43
CA GLY A 165 1.33 10.40 -8.16
C GLY A 165 0.91 9.01 -8.64
N GLY A 166 -0.41 8.76 -8.71
CA GLY A 166 -0.98 7.48 -9.13
C GLY A 166 -1.64 6.69 -8.00
N VAL A 167 -1.92 5.41 -8.24
CA VAL A 167 -2.65 4.54 -7.32
C VAL A 167 -1.90 3.23 -7.06
N ILE A 168 -2.11 2.67 -5.88
CA ILE A 168 -1.64 1.36 -5.46
C ILE A 168 -2.87 0.49 -5.28
N ASN A 169 -2.98 -0.59 -6.06
CA ASN A 169 -4.09 -1.54 -5.97
C ASN A 169 -3.61 -2.88 -5.41
N ILE A 170 -4.15 -3.27 -4.30
CA ILE A 170 -3.94 -4.57 -3.67
C ILE A 170 -4.94 -5.54 -4.28
N VAL A 171 -4.46 -6.63 -4.86
CA VAL A 171 -5.30 -7.70 -5.39
C VAL A 171 -5.40 -8.79 -4.35
N SER A 172 -6.62 -9.16 -3.99
CA SER A 172 -6.89 -10.18 -2.96
C SER A 172 -6.90 -11.58 -3.55
N LYS A 173 -6.46 -12.56 -2.75
CA LYS A 173 -6.56 -13.99 -3.06
C LYS A 173 -8.03 -14.39 -3.21
N LYS A 174 -8.33 -15.10 -4.31
CA LYS A 174 -9.69 -15.55 -4.63
C LYS A 174 -9.92 -17.02 -4.26
N PRO A 175 -11.20 -17.45 -4.05
CA PRO A 175 -11.54 -18.85 -3.93
C PRO A 175 -11.07 -19.68 -5.13
N GLN A 176 -10.59 -20.90 -4.85
CA GLN A 176 -10.13 -21.86 -5.86
C GLN A 176 -11.07 -23.06 -5.95
N TYR A 177 -11.14 -23.65 -7.14
CA TYR A 177 -11.98 -24.83 -7.41
C TYR A 177 -11.26 -26.16 -7.20
N THR A 178 -10.05 -26.09 -6.67
CA THR A 178 -9.26 -27.22 -6.15
C THR A 178 -9.09 -27.05 -4.65
N TRP A 179 -9.15 -28.12 -3.90
CA TRP A 179 -8.86 -28.08 -2.47
C TRP A 179 -7.39 -27.69 -2.26
N HIS A 180 -7.19 -26.72 -1.41
CA HIS A 180 -5.86 -26.28 -0.99
C HIS A 180 -5.94 -25.74 0.42
N THR A 181 -5.05 -26.22 1.29
CA THR A 181 -4.94 -25.75 2.67
C THR A 181 -3.48 -25.44 2.97
N LYS A 182 -3.19 -24.23 3.39
CA LYS A 182 -1.85 -23.82 3.86
C LYS A 182 -1.94 -23.38 5.31
N VAL A 183 -1.09 -23.97 6.15
CA VAL A 183 -0.89 -23.58 7.55
C VAL A 183 0.53 -23.09 7.69
N SER A 184 0.71 -21.90 8.25
CA SER A 184 2.06 -21.37 8.51
C SER A 184 2.20 -20.81 9.93
N GLY A 185 3.43 -20.85 10.42
CA GLY A 185 3.83 -20.25 11.68
C GLY A 185 5.14 -19.48 11.52
N ARG A 186 5.18 -18.26 12.03
CA ARG A 186 6.33 -17.36 11.95
C ARG A 186 6.78 -16.94 13.34
N ALA A 187 8.10 -16.87 13.56
CA ALA A 187 8.71 -16.32 14.77
C ALA A 187 9.76 -15.26 14.39
N ALA A 188 9.88 -14.20 15.19
CA ALA A 188 10.82 -13.11 14.98
C ALA A 188 11.84 -12.99 16.10
N SER A 189 13.01 -12.44 15.79
CA SER A 189 14.12 -12.26 16.75
C SER A 189 13.83 -11.26 17.86
N GLU A 190 12.91 -10.34 17.65
CA GLU A 190 12.43 -9.38 18.65
C GLU A 190 11.60 -10.06 19.75
N GLY A 191 10.97 -11.17 19.44
CA GLY A 191 10.07 -11.94 20.29
C GLY A 191 8.68 -12.06 19.69
N GLY A 192 7.98 -13.17 20.02
CA GLY A 192 6.64 -13.44 19.50
C GLY A 192 6.61 -13.96 18.06
N GLY A 193 5.46 -13.85 17.41
CA GLY A 193 5.27 -14.38 16.06
C GLY A 193 3.84 -14.32 15.56
N ALA A 194 3.56 -15.03 14.47
CA ALA A 194 2.24 -15.14 13.84
C ALA A 194 1.92 -16.58 13.44
N GLY A 195 0.62 -16.88 13.37
CA GLY A 195 0.10 -18.11 12.78
C GLY A 195 -0.97 -17.80 11.76
N THR A 196 -0.92 -18.43 10.58
CA THR A 196 -1.85 -18.20 9.47
C THR A 196 -2.45 -19.50 9.00
N LEU A 197 -3.75 -19.48 8.71
CA LEU A 197 -4.51 -20.54 8.07
C LEU A 197 -5.13 -19.99 6.78
N ASP A 198 -4.95 -20.69 5.66
CA ASP A 198 -5.54 -20.36 4.35
C ASP A 198 -6.15 -21.64 3.79
N VAL A 199 -7.45 -21.70 3.70
CA VAL A 199 -8.23 -22.86 3.23
C VAL A 199 -9.13 -22.43 2.09
N THR A 200 -9.09 -23.14 0.97
CA THR A 200 -9.96 -22.92 -0.18
C THR A 200 -10.38 -24.24 -0.81
N GLY A 201 -11.54 -24.24 -1.47
CA GLY A 201 -12.01 -25.41 -2.21
C GLY A 201 -13.40 -25.24 -2.78
N PRO A 202 -13.84 -26.21 -3.63
CA PRO A 202 -15.16 -26.20 -4.24
C PRO A 202 -16.25 -26.59 -3.23
N LEU A 203 -17.43 -25.94 -3.36
CA LEU A 203 -18.66 -26.30 -2.64
C LEU A 203 -19.68 -27.02 -3.52
N GLY A 204 -19.36 -27.20 -4.82
CA GLY A 204 -20.30 -27.75 -5.82
C GLY A 204 -21.16 -26.68 -6.47
N ASN A 205 -21.85 -27.04 -7.56
CA ASN A 205 -22.77 -26.17 -8.32
C ASN A 205 -22.17 -24.81 -8.74
N GLY A 206 -20.88 -24.77 -9.08
CA GLY A 206 -20.18 -23.55 -9.47
C GLY A 206 -19.72 -22.67 -8.31
N PHE A 207 -19.89 -23.09 -7.05
CA PHE A 207 -19.42 -22.36 -5.87
C PHE A 207 -18.05 -22.85 -5.41
N ALA A 208 -17.23 -21.90 -5.00
CA ALA A 208 -15.98 -22.12 -4.26
C ALA A 208 -15.88 -21.13 -3.10
N PHE A 209 -15.18 -21.51 -2.05
CA PHE A 209 -14.93 -20.66 -0.89
C PHE A 209 -13.44 -20.52 -0.62
N ARG A 210 -13.07 -19.47 0.12
CA ARG A 210 -11.78 -19.32 0.78
C ARG A 210 -11.97 -18.72 2.16
N LEU A 211 -11.22 -19.21 3.13
CA LEU A 211 -11.14 -18.63 4.47
C LEU A 211 -9.66 -18.43 4.79
N ILE A 212 -9.29 -17.18 5.07
CA ILE A 212 -7.98 -16.83 5.58
C ILE A 212 -8.14 -16.32 7.00
N ALA A 213 -7.34 -16.84 7.92
CA ALA A 213 -7.28 -16.40 9.31
C ALA A 213 -5.83 -16.25 9.74
N GLU A 214 -5.52 -15.13 10.41
CA GLU A 214 -4.19 -14.87 10.95
C GLU A 214 -4.29 -14.30 12.36
N LYS A 215 -3.36 -14.69 13.20
CA LYS A 215 -3.16 -14.07 14.51
C LYS A 215 -1.68 -13.81 14.73
N GLN A 216 -1.34 -12.55 15.02
CA GLN A 216 0.01 -12.10 15.34
C GLN A 216 0.06 -11.56 16.77
N SER A 217 1.18 -11.80 17.44
CA SER A 217 1.60 -11.10 18.65
C SER A 217 3.12 -11.08 18.64
N GLN A 218 3.69 -9.94 18.31
CA GLN A 218 5.14 -9.75 18.15
C GLN A 218 5.58 -8.55 18.95
N ASP A 219 6.76 -8.63 19.60
CA ASP A 219 7.35 -7.49 20.28
C ASP A 219 7.80 -6.44 19.24
N TYR A 220 7.62 -5.18 19.61
CA TYR A 220 8.05 -4.09 18.74
C TYR A 220 9.59 -3.99 18.72
N TRP A 221 10.16 -3.64 17.58
CA TRP A 221 11.61 -3.61 17.39
C TRP A 221 12.33 -2.54 18.25
N ARG A 222 11.63 -1.51 18.72
CA ARG A 222 12.15 -0.52 19.66
C ARG A 222 11.95 -0.98 21.12
N ASN A 223 12.40 -0.18 22.07
CA ASN A 223 12.56 -0.55 23.49
C ASN A 223 11.28 -0.98 24.22
N PHE A 224 10.08 -0.65 23.70
CA PHE A 224 8.79 -1.11 24.24
C PHE A 224 7.67 -1.07 23.19
N GLY A 225 6.60 -1.80 23.48
CA GLY A 225 5.42 -1.97 22.66
C GLY A 225 5.30 -3.36 22.08
N SER A 226 4.16 -3.67 21.52
CA SER A 226 3.90 -4.92 20.78
C SER A 226 2.96 -4.66 19.62
N ASP A 227 3.16 -5.38 18.51
CA ASP A 227 2.28 -5.39 17.36
C ASP A 227 1.40 -6.64 17.45
N LYS A 228 0.11 -6.43 17.62
CA LYS A 228 -0.88 -7.50 17.73
C LYS A 228 -1.98 -7.28 16.74
N HIS A 229 -2.33 -8.33 16.01
CA HIS A 229 -3.51 -8.32 15.17
C HIS A 229 -4.18 -9.67 15.04
N THR A 230 -5.44 -9.65 14.62
CA THR A 230 -6.23 -10.82 14.25
C THR A 230 -6.97 -10.49 12.97
N LEU A 231 -6.81 -11.33 11.95
CA LEU A 231 -7.52 -11.25 10.67
C LEU A 231 -8.45 -12.45 10.55
N ILE A 232 -9.69 -12.20 10.07
CA ILE A 232 -10.62 -13.22 9.60
C ILE A 232 -11.19 -12.74 8.26
N ALA A 233 -10.97 -13.51 7.21
CA ALA A 233 -11.29 -13.12 5.85
C ALA A 233 -11.96 -14.25 5.05
N PRO A 234 -13.29 -14.44 5.17
CA PRO A 234 -14.04 -15.34 4.31
C PRO A 234 -14.33 -14.70 2.96
N SER A 235 -14.32 -15.52 1.91
CA SER A 235 -14.78 -15.16 0.56
C SER A 235 -15.51 -16.31 -0.11
N LEU A 236 -16.46 -15.97 -0.98
CA LEU A 236 -17.27 -16.90 -1.75
C LEU A 236 -17.31 -16.47 -3.20
N GLN A 237 -17.06 -17.39 -4.10
CA GLN A 237 -17.17 -17.20 -5.53
C GLN A 237 -18.13 -18.17 -6.15
N TRP A 238 -18.87 -17.71 -7.15
CA TRP A 238 -19.74 -18.53 -7.99
C TRP A 238 -19.47 -18.23 -9.47
N TYR A 239 -19.40 -19.30 -10.27
CA TYR A 239 -19.38 -19.23 -11.72
C TYR A 239 -20.56 -19.99 -12.29
N GLY A 240 -21.34 -19.29 -13.13
CA GLY A 240 -22.33 -19.86 -14.03
C GLY A 240 -21.86 -19.81 -15.49
N GLU A 241 -22.73 -20.15 -16.42
CA GLU A 241 -22.38 -20.19 -17.87
C GLU A 241 -22.02 -18.81 -18.44
N GLN A 242 -22.68 -17.75 -18.02
CA GLN A 242 -22.50 -16.39 -18.53
C GLN A 242 -22.27 -15.35 -17.42
N ALA A 243 -22.25 -15.77 -16.18
CA ALA A 243 -22.13 -14.84 -15.05
C ALA A 243 -21.21 -15.39 -13.97
N SER A 244 -20.55 -14.49 -13.26
CA SER A 244 -19.82 -14.82 -12.05
C SER A 244 -20.13 -13.83 -10.93
N PHE A 245 -20.00 -14.28 -9.71
CA PHE A 245 -20.15 -13.46 -8.52
C PHE A 245 -19.05 -13.76 -7.53
N LEU A 246 -18.44 -12.72 -6.99
CA LEU A 246 -17.45 -12.81 -5.92
C LEU A 246 -17.87 -11.88 -4.79
N ILE A 247 -17.86 -12.38 -3.55
CA ILE A 247 -17.98 -11.56 -2.35
C ILE A 247 -16.86 -11.91 -1.40
N SER A 248 -16.22 -10.90 -0.83
CA SER A 248 -15.16 -11.03 0.18
C SER A 248 -15.45 -10.10 1.35
N TYR A 249 -15.17 -10.59 2.55
CA TYR A 249 -15.25 -9.82 3.77
C TYR A 249 -13.94 -10.00 4.55
N GLU A 250 -13.47 -8.92 5.17
CA GLU A 250 -12.29 -8.91 6.04
C GLU A 250 -12.63 -8.17 7.35
N ASP A 251 -12.23 -8.73 8.47
CA ASP A 251 -12.18 -8.05 9.79
C ASP A 251 -10.75 -8.16 10.32
N TYR A 252 -10.05 -7.03 10.30
CA TYR A 252 -8.67 -6.89 10.78
C TYR A 252 -8.69 -6.08 12.08
N GLN A 253 -8.55 -6.76 13.22
CA GLN A 253 -8.45 -6.15 14.54
C GLN A 253 -6.98 -5.97 14.90
N TYR A 254 -6.63 -4.82 15.47
CA TYR A 254 -5.25 -4.51 15.80
C TYR A 254 -5.09 -3.74 17.12
N ASP A 255 -3.92 -3.91 17.73
CA ASP A 255 -3.36 -3.10 18.82
C ASP A 255 -1.86 -2.97 18.56
N ILE A 256 -1.45 -1.79 18.11
CA ILE A 256 -0.11 -1.52 17.56
C ILE A 256 0.54 -0.32 18.22
N PRO A 257 1.88 -0.25 18.27
CA PRO A 257 2.59 0.91 18.77
C PRO A 257 2.22 2.18 18.00
N TYR A 258 2.00 3.28 18.72
CA TYR A 258 1.85 4.61 18.14
C TYR A 258 3.17 5.35 18.30
N ASP A 259 4.09 5.15 17.35
CA ASP A 259 5.48 5.63 17.40
C ASP A 259 5.71 6.77 16.42
N ARG A 260 5.89 7.98 16.93
CA ARG A 260 6.18 9.17 16.11
C ARG A 260 7.62 9.25 15.62
N GLY A 261 8.47 8.30 16.05
CA GLY A 261 9.89 8.26 15.69
C GLY A 261 10.76 9.17 16.54
N THR A 262 11.82 9.67 15.93
CA THR A 262 12.79 10.56 16.58
C THR A 262 12.63 12.02 16.12
N ALA A 263 13.53 12.89 16.61
CA ALA A 263 13.55 14.31 16.25
C ALA A 263 14.88 14.69 15.58
N PHE A 264 14.82 15.72 14.72
CA PHE A 264 15.95 16.41 14.15
C PHE A 264 15.97 17.85 14.66
N VAL A 265 17.13 18.30 15.16
CA VAL A 265 17.33 19.66 15.64
C VAL A 265 18.58 20.20 14.99
N ASN A 266 18.52 21.42 14.46
CA ASN A 266 19.61 22.03 13.68
C ASN A 266 20.11 21.12 12.53
N GLY A 267 19.20 20.39 11.89
CA GLY A 267 19.51 19.50 10.78
C GLY A 267 20.16 18.16 11.16
N GLN A 268 20.28 17.84 12.43
CA GLN A 268 20.90 16.62 12.94
C GLN A 268 19.91 15.80 13.80
N PRO A 269 19.99 14.47 13.77
CA PRO A 269 19.21 13.63 14.68
C PRO A 269 19.63 13.89 16.14
N VAL A 270 18.68 13.81 17.04
CA VAL A 270 18.97 13.98 18.49
C VAL A 270 19.76 12.80 19.04
N ALA A 271 20.58 13.05 20.04
CA ALA A 271 21.45 12.06 20.67
C ALA A 271 20.66 11.19 21.67
N ILE A 272 19.91 10.23 21.15
CA ILE A 272 19.22 9.18 21.92
C ILE A 272 19.58 7.81 21.33
N GLY A 273 19.49 6.74 22.10
CA GLY A 273 19.72 5.38 21.61
C GLY A 273 18.75 5.04 20.46
N TYR A 274 19.24 4.36 19.40
CA TYR A 274 18.43 4.12 18.19
C TYR A 274 17.14 3.34 18.45
N LYS A 275 17.13 2.47 19.45
CA LYS A 275 15.91 1.77 19.89
C LYS A 275 15.10 2.56 20.91
N ASP A 276 15.63 3.63 21.49
CA ASP A 276 14.95 4.41 22.50
C ASP A 276 13.94 5.36 21.89
N ARG A 277 12.76 5.42 22.45
CA ARG A 277 11.65 6.25 21.98
C ARG A 277 11.61 7.59 22.71
N LEU A 278 11.10 8.63 22.05
CA LEU A 278 10.87 9.95 22.64
C LEU A 278 9.49 10.08 23.31
N ASP A 279 8.62 9.11 23.07
CA ASP A 279 7.27 9.05 23.64
C ASP A 279 7.21 8.22 24.93
N ASP A 280 6.13 7.52 25.23
CA ASP A 280 5.97 6.77 26.49
C ASP A 280 5.31 5.41 26.21
N LYS A 281 5.39 4.48 27.17
CA LYS A 281 4.89 3.10 27.06
C LYS A 281 3.40 3.00 26.79
N ALA A 282 2.62 4.02 27.18
CA ALA A 282 1.19 4.08 26.94
C ALA A 282 0.80 4.40 25.48
N ASN A 283 1.78 4.66 24.60
CA ASN A 283 1.53 5.01 23.19
C ASN A 283 1.16 3.79 22.37
N HIS A 284 -0.12 3.65 22.06
CA HIS A 284 -0.63 2.63 21.15
C HIS A 284 -1.93 3.09 20.47
N ALA A 285 -2.26 2.44 19.36
CA ALA A 285 -3.52 2.59 18.65
C ALA A 285 -4.18 1.22 18.53
N TRP A 286 -5.47 1.15 18.81
CA TRP A 286 -6.24 -0.10 18.75
C TRP A 286 -7.57 0.11 18.05
N GLY A 287 -7.99 -0.87 17.28
CA GLY A 287 -9.21 -0.75 16.50
C GLY A 287 -9.46 -1.89 15.53
N HIS A 288 -10.26 -1.60 14.51
CA HIS A 288 -10.65 -2.52 13.45
C HIS A 288 -10.60 -1.84 12.10
N ASN A 289 -10.19 -2.62 11.09
CA ASN A 289 -10.46 -2.34 9.68
C ASN A 289 -11.41 -3.42 9.17
N LYS A 290 -12.56 -3.03 8.63
CA LYS A 290 -13.54 -3.93 8.02
C LYS A 290 -13.70 -3.60 6.56
N THR A 291 -13.62 -4.61 5.70
CA THR A 291 -13.74 -4.47 4.25
C THR A 291 -14.78 -5.46 3.74
N LEU A 292 -15.69 -4.99 2.90
CA LEU A 292 -16.64 -5.82 2.16
C LEU A 292 -16.57 -5.40 0.70
N ASN A 293 -16.17 -6.32 -0.18
CA ASN A 293 -16.17 -6.13 -1.62
C ASN A 293 -17.06 -7.18 -2.28
N ALA A 294 -17.81 -6.77 -3.30
CA ALA A 294 -18.59 -7.68 -4.12
C ALA A 294 -18.51 -7.27 -5.59
N HIS A 295 -18.36 -8.26 -6.46
CA HIS A 295 -18.30 -8.10 -7.90
C HIS A 295 -19.29 -9.07 -8.54
N TYR A 296 -20.09 -8.57 -9.49
CA TYR A 296 -20.92 -9.37 -10.34
C TYR A 296 -20.60 -9.07 -11.79
N ASP A 297 -20.13 -10.08 -12.51
CA ASP A 297 -19.82 -10.00 -13.94
C ASP A 297 -20.88 -10.78 -14.72
N TRP A 298 -21.40 -10.21 -15.80
CA TRP A 298 -22.32 -10.87 -16.71
C TRP A 298 -21.92 -10.60 -18.16
N GLN A 299 -21.69 -11.69 -18.89
CA GLN A 299 -21.34 -11.67 -20.32
C GLN A 299 -22.61 -11.88 -21.13
N PHE A 300 -23.09 -10.85 -21.85
CA PHE A 300 -24.31 -11.00 -22.65
C PHE A 300 -24.05 -11.59 -24.03
N ASN A 301 -22.82 -11.46 -24.57
CA ASN A 301 -22.36 -12.12 -25.80
C ASN A 301 -20.82 -12.14 -25.81
N GLU A 302 -20.24 -12.64 -26.90
CA GLU A 302 -18.79 -12.79 -27.04
C GLU A 302 -18.00 -11.47 -26.93
N ALA A 303 -18.60 -10.35 -27.37
CA ALA A 303 -17.94 -9.04 -27.41
C ALA A 303 -18.25 -8.15 -26.21
N TRP A 304 -19.29 -8.40 -25.43
CA TRP A 304 -19.76 -7.48 -24.40
C TRP A 304 -20.08 -8.15 -23.07
N SER A 305 -19.64 -7.51 -22.01
CA SER A 305 -19.94 -7.87 -20.63
C SER A 305 -20.30 -6.64 -19.81
N THR A 306 -20.85 -6.86 -18.63
CA THR A 306 -21.06 -5.82 -17.64
C THR A 306 -20.55 -6.26 -16.28
N ARG A 307 -20.06 -5.30 -15.49
CA ARG A 307 -19.63 -5.50 -14.12
C ARG A 307 -20.36 -4.55 -13.19
N LEU A 308 -20.91 -5.10 -12.11
CA LEU A 308 -21.33 -4.34 -10.95
C LEU A 308 -20.34 -4.55 -9.84
N THR A 309 -19.85 -3.44 -9.28
CA THR A 309 -18.91 -3.43 -8.15
C THR A 309 -19.56 -2.75 -6.96
N PHE A 310 -19.51 -3.40 -5.81
CA PHE A 310 -19.87 -2.81 -4.52
C PHE A 310 -18.68 -2.90 -3.58
N GLY A 311 -18.40 -1.80 -2.87
CA GLY A 311 -17.39 -1.76 -1.84
C GLY A 311 -17.84 -0.99 -0.60
N TRP A 312 -17.51 -1.52 0.55
CA TRP A 312 -17.66 -0.85 1.84
C TRP A 312 -16.45 -1.11 2.71
N ASN A 313 -15.84 -0.02 3.16
CA ASN A 313 -14.69 -0.06 4.07
C ASN A 313 -14.99 0.77 5.30
N GLN A 314 -14.58 0.30 6.47
CA GLN A 314 -14.67 1.04 7.71
C GLN A 314 -13.43 0.79 8.56
N ARG A 315 -12.79 1.87 8.99
CA ARG A 315 -11.77 1.86 10.03
C ARG A 315 -12.32 2.57 11.26
N GLN A 316 -12.27 1.89 12.41
CA GLN A 316 -12.56 2.48 13.70
C GLN A 316 -11.35 2.29 14.61
N TYR A 317 -10.89 3.35 15.26
CA TYR A 317 -9.80 3.23 16.23
C TYR A 317 -9.83 4.32 17.29
N ASP A 318 -9.16 4.01 18.37
CA ASP A 318 -8.75 4.91 19.41
C ASP A 318 -7.22 4.91 19.52
N ASN A 319 -6.64 5.98 20.04
CA ASN A 319 -5.22 5.99 20.36
C ASN A 319 -4.90 6.79 21.61
N ASN A 320 -3.80 6.40 22.26
CA ASN A 320 -3.07 7.22 23.21
C ASN A 320 -1.73 7.61 22.58
N GLU A 321 -1.34 8.86 22.77
CA GLU A 321 -0.04 9.32 22.33
C GLU A 321 0.61 10.28 23.31
N VAL A 322 1.90 10.15 23.52
CA VAL A 322 2.74 11.18 24.09
C VAL A 322 3.46 11.85 22.94
N ARG A 323 3.19 13.14 22.76
CA ARG A 323 3.69 13.94 21.66
C ARG A 323 4.85 14.82 22.15
N VAL A 324 5.97 14.79 21.41
CA VAL A 324 7.02 15.79 21.54
C VAL A 324 6.51 17.11 20.96
N THR A 325 6.57 18.19 21.73
CA THR A 325 6.13 19.53 21.31
C THR A 325 7.30 20.51 21.21
N ALA A 326 8.37 20.30 21.96
CA ALA A 326 9.62 21.06 21.86
C ALA A 326 10.79 20.21 22.37
N LEU A 327 12.00 20.58 21.96
CA LEU A 327 13.23 19.94 22.41
C LEU A 327 14.35 20.98 22.49
N ASN A 328 15.09 20.98 23.60
CA ASN A 328 16.29 21.79 23.77
C ASN A 328 17.54 20.89 23.69
N PRO A 329 18.31 20.94 22.59
CA PRO A 329 19.46 20.05 22.39
C PRO A 329 20.63 20.35 23.35
N ALA A 330 20.73 21.57 23.89
CA ALA A 330 21.81 21.95 24.80
C ALA A 330 21.64 21.35 26.20
N THR A 331 20.39 21.20 26.66
CA THR A 331 20.06 20.64 27.99
C THR A 331 19.55 19.21 27.94
N GLY A 332 19.20 18.69 26.77
CA GLY A 332 18.55 17.40 26.58
C GLY A 332 17.08 17.38 26.99
N VAL A 333 16.51 18.50 27.45
CA VAL A 333 15.12 18.56 27.91
C VAL A 333 14.16 18.44 26.74
N VAL A 334 13.24 17.50 26.83
CA VAL A 334 12.16 17.28 25.86
C VAL A 334 10.83 17.68 26.50
N THR A 335 10.15 18.63 25.87
CA THR A 335 8.78 18.98 26.25
C THR A 335 7.82 18.00 25.59
N ARG A 336 7.06 17.26 26.41
CA ARG A 336 6.09 16.25 25.94
C ARG A 336 4.70 16.59 26.43
N ARG A 337 3.69 16.05 25.75
CA ARG A 337 2.29 16.18 26.14
C ARG A 337 1.58 14.88 25.83
N ALA A 338 0.79 14.38 26.78
CA ALA A 338 -0.11 13.26 26.51
C ALA A 338 -1.36 13.76 25.80
N ASP A 339 -1.71 13.11 24.70
CA ASP A 339 -2.92 13.36 23.89
C ASP A 339 -3.67 12.04 23.69
N ALA A 340 -4.94 12.11 23.31
CA ALA A 340 -5.72 10.95 22.91
C ALA A 340 -6.80 11.32 21.91
N ASN A 341 -7.08 10.41 20.97
CA ASN A 341 -8.27 10.47 20.13
C ASN A 341 -9.18 9.30 20.46
N ARG A 342 -10.50 9.55 20.45
CA ARG A 342 -11.52 8.53 20.71
C ARG A 342 -12.61 8.61 19.65
N GLY A 343 -13.11 7.44 19.26
CA GLY A 343 -14.20 7.32 18.31
C GLY A 343 -13.82 7.80 16.91
N PHE A 344 -12.56 7.60 16.50
CA PHE A 344 -12.19 7.82 15.10
C PHE A 344 -12.88 6.77 14.23
N ASN A 345 -13.52 7.22 13.15
CA ASN A 345 -14.27 6.36 12.25
C ASN A 345 -14.16 6.89 10.82
N HIS A 346 -13.42 6.16 9.99
CA HIS A 346 -13.33 6.41 8.56
C HIS A 346 -14.19 5.39 7.81
N LYS A 347 -15.01 5.85 6.87
CA LYS A 347 -15.90 5.01 6.06
C LYS A 347 -15.79 5.38 4.60
N THR A 348 -15.67 4.37 3.74
CA THR A 348 -15.85 4.48 2.30
C THR A 348 -17.00 3.59 1.85
N LYS A 349 -17.86 4.11 0.97
CA LYS A 349 -18.86 3.33 0.24
C LYS A 349 -18.68 3.59 -1.23
N TYR A 350 -18.65 2.54 -2.02
CA TYR A 350 -18.43 2.61 -3.46
C TYR A 350 -19.40 1.71 -4.19
N VAL A 351 -19.98 2.23 -5.26
CA VAL A 351 -20.79 1.46 -6.21
C VAL A 351 -20.38 1.89 -7.60
N ALA A 352 -20.12 0.93 -8.49
CA ALA A 352 -19.85 1.19 -9.90
C ALA A 352 -20.61 0.21 -10.79
N TRP A 353 -20.98 0.70 -11.95
CA TRP A 353 -21.51 -0.09 -13.05
C TRP A 353 -20.68 0.18 -14.30
N ASP A 354 -20.04 -0.86 -14.80
CA ASP A 354 -19.19 -0.83 -15.98
C ASP A 354 -19.81 -1.69 -17.09
N VAL A 355 -19.80 -1.21 -18.32
CA VAL A 355 -20.03 -1.96 -19.56
C VAL A 355 -18.69 -2.05 -20.27
N ILE A 356 -18.28 -3.27 -20.55
CA ILE A 356 -16.95 -3.60 -21.07
C ILE A 356 -17.14 -4.38 -22.36
N GLY A 357 -16.38 -4.03 -23.39
CA GLY A 357 -16.52 -4.72 -24.65
C GLY A 357 -15.32 -4.61 -25.56
N SER A 358 -15.22 -5.57 -26.49
CA SER A 358 -14.20 -5.60 -27.53
C SER A 358 -14.85 -5.72 -28.92
N PRO A 359 -15.72 -4.75 -29.34
CA PRO A 359 -16.38 -4.80 -30.64
C PRO A 359 -15.43 -4.48 -31.79
N GLN A 360 -15.77 -5.00 -32.98
CA GLN A 360 -15.18 -4.59 -34.24
C GLN A 360 -16.03 -3.46 -34.85
N LEU A 361 -15.47 -2.25 -34.92
CA LEU A 361 -16.13 -1.08 -35.48
C LEU A 361 -15.21 -0.45 -36.55
N PHE A 362 -15.76 -0.13 -37.72
CA PHE A 362 -15.01 0.49 -38.83
C PHE A 362 -13.76 -0.30 -39.26
N GLY A 363 -13.76 -1.63 -39.07
CA GLY A 363 -12.60 -2.48 -39.37
C GLY A 363 -11.50 -2.46 -38.32
N MET A 364 -11.71 -1.81 -37.18
CA MET A 364 -10.78 -1.73 -36.05
C MET A 364 -11.33 -2.45 -34.82
N THR A 365 -10.46 -3.03 -34.00
CA THR A 365 -10.82 -3.56 -32.69
C THR A 365 -10.82 -2.41 -31.68
N HIS A 366 -11.89 -2.32 -30.91
CA HIS A 366 -12.07 -1.36 -29.84
C HIS A 366 -12.14 -2.08 -28.50
N ASP A 367 -11.27 -1.79 -27.56
CA ASP A 367 -11.39 -2.25 -26.19
C ASP A 367 -11.97 -1.12 -25.32
N VAL A 368 -13.29 -1.20 -25.10
CA VAL A 368 -14.10 -0.12 -24.53
C VAL A 368 -14.46 -0.44 -23.08
N VAL A 369 -14.32 0.56 -22.22
CA VAL A 369 -14.93 0.59 -20.90
C VAL A 369 -15.79 1.85 -20.81
N PHE A 370 -17.08 1.69 -20.58
CA PHE A 370 -18.01 2.77 -20.25
C PHE A 370 -18.59 2.52 -18.87
N GLY A 371 -18.54 3.51 -17.98
CA GLY A 371 -19.02 3.29 -16.62
C GLY A 371 -19.56 4.52 -15.93
N THR A 372 -20.21 4.26 -14.82
CA THR A 372 -20.66 5.26 -13.85
C THR A 372 -20.33 4.77 -12.46
N ASP A 373 -19.96 5.69 -11.58
CA ASP A 373 -19.70 5.36 -10.18
C ASP A 373 -20.22 6.43 -9.21
N TYR A 374 -20.39 5.96 -7.98
CA TYR A 374 -20.67 6.78 -6.81
C TYR A 374 -19.74 6.35 -5.68
N GLU A 375 -19.10 7.33 -5.05
CA GLU A 375 -18.27 7.12 -3.85
C GLU A 375 -18.69 8.10 -2.75
N MET A 376 -18.80 7.60 -1.52
CA MET A 376 -18.90 8.40 -0.31
C MET A 376 -17.69 8.07 0.57
N ASN A 377 -16.93 9.10 0.92
CA ASN A 377 -15.80 9.02 1.84
C ASN A 377 -16.08 9.91 3.05
N GLN A 378 -16.04 9.34 4.25
CA GLN A 378 -16.34 10.07 5.48
C GLN A 378 -15.29 9.78 6.54
N THR A 379 -14.73 10.84 7.11
CA THR A 379 -13.90 10.79 8.32
C THR A 379 -14.65 11.46 9.45
N TYR A 380 -14.77 10.77 10.58
CA TYR A 380 -15.35 11.30 11.80
C TYR A 380 -14.42 11.02 12.98
N ARG A 381 -14.21 12.00 13.83
CA ARG A 381 -13.50 11.87 15.12
C ARG A 381 -14.35 12.47 16.22
N ALA A 382 -14.85 11.61 17.13
CA ALA A 382 -15.76 12.06 18.18
C ALA A 382 -15.04 12.97 19.18
N HIS A 383 -13.94 12.53 19.77
CA HIS A 383 -13.26 13.23 20.84
C HIS A 383 -11.77 13.41 20.56
N GLN A 384 -11.25 14.56 20.97
CA GLN A 384 -9.83 14.83 21.01
C GLN A 384 -9.47 15.38 22.39
N TYR A 385 -8.59 14.67 23.10
CA TYR A 385 -8.10 15.07 24.40
C TYR A 385 -6.67 15.57 24.32
N GLN A 386 -6.36 16.63 25.04
CA GLN A 386 -5.03 17.21 25.12
C GLN A 386 -4.65 17.42 26.58
N GLY A 387 -3.49 16.90 26.98
CA GLY A 387 -2.93 17.13 28.30
C GLY A 387 -2.11 18.41 28.40
N LYS A 388 -1.51 18.60 29.55
CA LYS A 388 -0.58 19.70 29.82
C LYS A 388 0.83 19.31 29.37
N ALA A 389 1.61 20.30 28.95
CA ALA A 389 3.02 20.13 28.68
C ALA A 389 3.81 19.68 29.92
N ASN A 390 4.79 18.79 29.72
CA ASN A 390 5.67 18.25 30.73
C ASN A 390 7.10 18.25 30.22
N THR A 391 8.06 18.67 31.05
CA THR A 391 9.49 18.80 30.71
C THR A 391 10.39 17.84 31.52
N ALA A 392 9.80 16.81 32.15
CA ALA A 392 10.54 15.88 32.97
C ALA A 392 11.42 14.88 32.19
N PHE A 393 11.18 14.69 30.92
CA PHE A 393 11.97 13.78 30.08
C PHE A 393 13.27 14.43 29.59
N ASN A 394 14.37 13.69 29.72
CA ASN A 394 15.67 14.12 29.25
C ASN A 394 16.27 13.07 28.31
N LEU A 395 16.85 13.51 27.17
CA LEU A 395 17.51 12.65 26.18
C LEU A 395 18.68 11.84 26.73
N TYR A 396 19.40 12.42 27.71
CA TYR A 396 20.61 11.82 28.28
C TYR A 396 20.34 10.86 29.44
N ASP A 397 19.11 10.90 29.99
CA ASP A 397 18.60 9.98 31.03
C ASP A 397 17.12 9.70 30.79
N PRO A 398 16.75 8.91 29.75
CA PRO A 398 15.37 8.66 29.40
C PRO A 398 14.61 7.92 30.50
N GLN A 399 13.58 8.56 31.07
CA GLN A 399 12.68 7.96 32.04
C GLN A 399 11.27 7.84 31.41
N TYR A 400 10.71 6.64 31.43
CA TYR A 400 9.39 6.34 30.89
C TYR A 400 8.36 6.16 32.02
N ASP A 401 7.07 6.08 31.65
CA ASP A 401 5.91 6.00 32.57
C ASP A 401 5.69 7.27 33.40
N MET A 402 6.22 8.40 32.92
CA MET A 402 6.09 9.70 33.62
C MET A 402 4.83 10.47 33.23
N LEU A 403 4.21 10.11 32.10
CA LEU A 403 2.98 10.71 31.62
C LEU A 403 1.89 9.64 31.56
N ALA A 404 0.94 9.72 32.48
CA ALA A 404 -0.24 8.86 32.41
C ALA A 404 -1.05 9.12 31.15
N PRO A 405 -1.65 8.07 30.53
CA PRO A 405 -2.58 8.23 29.44
C PRO A 405 -3.72 9.18 29.83
N ILE A 406 -4.16 10.00 28.89
CA ILE A 406 -5.32 10.85 29.12
C ILE A 406 -6.57 9.97 29.20
N THR A 407 -7.34 10.18 30.27
CA THR A 407 -8.66 9.58 30.43
C THR A 407 -9.75 10.49 29.85
N ASN A 408 -10.87 9.92 29.46
CA ASN A 408 -12.00 10.62 28.81
C ASN A 408 -12.61 11.78 29.61
N SER A 409 -12.15 12.03 30.85
CA SER A 409 -12.75 13.01 31.74
C SER A 409 -12.01 14.32 31.89
N SER A 410 -10.81 14.52 31.28
CA SER A 410 -9.93 15.52 31.86
C SER A 410 -9.52 16.72 30.99
N SER A 411 -9.59 16.70 29.65
CA SER A 411 -9.01 17.81 28.85
C SER A 411 -9.45 17.78 27.41
N GLU A 412 -10.75 17.69 27.16
CA GLU A 412 -11.26 17.68 25.81
C GLU A 412 -10.98 19.01 25.10
N ASN A 413 -10.38 18.93 23.93
CA ASN A 413 -10.29 20.05 23.00
C ASN A 413 -11.61 20.16 22.24
N SER A 414 -12.61 20.79 22.88
CA SER A 414 -13.98 20.87 22.34
C SER A 414 -14.04 21.56 20.97
N ALA A 415 -13.13 22.49 20.68
CA ALA A 415 -13.08 23.20 19.39
C ALA A 415 -12.57 22.31 18.24
N ASN A 416 -11.85 21.22 18.53
CA ASN A 416 -11.32 20.28 17.53
C ASN A 416 -11.90 18.86 17.65
N ALA A 417 -12.77 18.62 18.63
CA ALA A 417 -13.57 17.41 18.75
C ALA A 417 -14.78 17.44 17.78
N ASN A 418 -15.54 16.35 17.73
CA ASN A 418 -16.71 16.20 16.83
C ASN A 418 -16.40 16.60 15.38
N LEU A 419 -15.18 16.27 14.92
CA LEU A 419 -14.72 16.59 13.58
C LEU A 419 -15.37 15.63 12.58
N LEU A 420 -16.10 16.17 11.62
CA LEU A 420 -16.69 15.45 10.49
C LEU A 420 -16.13 16.03 9.20
N ASN A 421 -15.62 15.19 8.32
CA ASN A 421 -15.34 15.49 6.92
C ASN A 421 -16.03 14.44 6.04
N ARG A 422 -16.82 14.88 5.08
CA ARG A 422 -17.57 14.01 4.18
C ARG A 422 -17.43 14.50 2.74
N LEU A 423 -17.05 13.58 1.86
CA LEU A 423 -16.93 13.78 0.42
C LEU A 423 -17.87 12.79 -0.27
N HIS A 424 -18.77 13.31 -1.10
CA HIS A 424 -19.58 12.54 -2.04
C HIS A 424 -19.08 12.83 -3.44
N SER A 425 -18.95 11.80 -4.25
CA SER A 425 -18.61 11.95 -5.66
C SER A 425 -19.41 11.02 -6.53
N ARG A 426 -19.76 11.47 -7.74
CA ARG A 426 -20.49 10.73 -8.76
C ARG A 426 -19.93 11.05 -10.14
N SER A 427 -19.88 10.08 -11.01
CA SER A 427 -19.29 10.28 -12.31
C SER A 427 -19.88 9.42 -13.41
N VAL A 428 -19.58 9.83 -14.63
CA VAL A 428 -19.63 8.99 -15.83
C VAL A 428 -18.28 9.08 -16.51
N TYR A 429 -17.82 7.96 -17.08
CA TYR A 429 -16.53 7.86 -17.75
C TYR A 429 -16.56 6.88 -18.91
N ALA A 430 -15.67 7.10 -19.85
CA ALA A 430 -15.41 6.17 -20.94
C ALA A 430 -13.90 6.13 -21.24
N LYS A 431 -13.41 4.96 -21.59
CA LYS A 431 -12.07 4.72 -22.13
C LYS A 431 -12.20 3.78 -23.32
N ASP A 432 -11.52 4.08 -24.41
CA ASP A 432 -11.43 3.25 -25.60
C ASP A 432 -9.96 3.08 -26.00
N SER A 433 -9.54 1.84 -26.18
CA SER A 433 -8.23 1.49 -26.75
C SER A 433 -8.48 0.92 -28.15
N ILE A 434 -8.19 1.72 -29.16
CA ILE A 434 -8.53 1.49 -30.56
C ILE A 434 -7.30 0.92 -31.29
N SER A 435 -7.36 -0.32 -31.74
CA SER A 435 -6.35 -0.90 -32.63
C SER A 435 -6.51 -0.32 -34.04
N LEU A 436 -5.81 0.79 -34.32
CA LEU A 436 -5.85 1.47 -35.62
C LEU A 436 -5.26 0.61 -36.73
N THR A 437 -4.22 -0.14 -36.41
CA THR A 437 -3.56 -1.15 -37.23
C THR A 437 -3.03 -2.25 -36.30
N ASP A 438 -2.39 -3.27 -36.83
CA ASP A 438 -1.73 -4.32 -36.04
C ASP A 438 -0.64 -3.73 -35.11
N ASP A 439 -0.02 -2.62 -35.50
CA ASP A 439 1.10 -2.00 -34.80
C ASP A 439 0.70 -0.75 -33.96
N TRP A 440 -0.41 -0.09 -34.30
CA TRP A 440 -0.79 1.17 -33.66
C TRP A 440 -2.07 1.05 -32.85
N ILE A 441 -1.99 1.44 -31.57
CA ILE A 441 -3.15 1.52 -30.66
C ILE A 441 -3.29 2.96 -30.18
N ALA A 442 -4.45 3.58 -30.41
CA ALA A 442 -4.81 4.87 -29.80
C ALA A 442 -5.64 4.63 -28.55
N VAL A 443 -5.30 5.31 -27.45
CA VAL A 443 -6.05 5.27 -26.20
C VAL A 443 -6.68 6.61 -25.97
N LEU A 444 -8.01 6.67 -25.87
CA LEU A 444 -8.77 7.88 -25.62
C LEU A 444 -9.71 7.66 -24.43
N GLY A 445 -9.85 8.66 -23.58
CA GLY A 445 -10.77 8.55 -22.45
C GLY A 445 -11.14 9.91 -21.86
N GLY A 446 -12.21 9.91 -21.12
CA GLY A 446 -12.70 11.07 -20.39
C GLY A 446 -13.61 10.68 -19.26
N ARG A 447 -13.53 11.43 -18.17
CA ARG A 447 -14.40 11.31 -17.00
C ARG A 447 -15.03 12.67 -16.69
N TYR A 448 -16.32 12.69 -16.50
CA TYR A 448 -17.02 13.83 -15.93
C TYR A 448 -17.37 13.51 -14.49
N GLN A 449 -16.77 14.27 -13.56
CA GLN A 449 -16.85 14.07 -12.12
C GLN A 449 -17.60 15.22 -11.48
N HIS A 450 -18.63 14.91 -10.69
CA HIS A 450 -19.25 15.82 -9.74
C HIS A 450 -18.81 15.46 -8.32
N TYR A 451 -18.59 16.48 -7.46
CA TYR A 451 -18.27 16.26 -6.05
C TYR A 451 -18.97 17.27 -5.15
N GLU A 452 -19.26 16.83 -3.92
CA GLU A 452 -19.77 17.65 -2.81
C GLU A 452 -18.94 17.30 -1.57
N GLN A 453 -18.33 18.30 -0.95
CA GLN A 453 -17.49 18.12 0.24
C GLN A 453 -17.97 19.04 1.36
N ARG A 454 -18.16 18.48 2.56
CA ARG A 454 -18.57 19.20 3.76
C ARG A 454 -17.72 18.80 4.94
N ALA A 455 -17.31 19.80 5.74
CA ALA A 455 -16.64 19.54 7.01
C ALA A 455 -17.21 20.43 8.12
N SER A 456 -17.20 19.87 9.34
CA SER A 456 -17.61 20.57 10.55
C SER A 456 -16.82 20.08 11.75
N LYS A 457 -16.76 20.87 12.80
CA LYS A 457 -16.13 20.52 14.09
C LYS A 457 -16.76 21.25 15.27
N GLY A 458 -16.43 20.80 16.48
CA GLY A 458 -16.93 21.39 17.73
C GLY A 458 -18.24 20.76 18.20
N PHE A 459 -18.57 20.92 19.47
CA PHE A 459 -19.83 20.45 20.06
C PHE A 459 -20.84 21.57 20.24
N ASP A 460 -20.44 22.69 20.82
CA ASP A 460 -21.31 23.82 21.11
C ASP A 460 -20.52 25.12 21.01
N PRO A 461 -20.67 25.88 19.91
CA PRO A 461 -21.44 25.52 18.71
C PRO A 461 -20.72 24.51 17.81
N VAL A 462 -21.48 23.77 16.99
CA VAL A 462 -20.93 23.06 15.84
C VAL A 462 -20.62 24.09 14.74
N VAL A 463 -19.35 24.16 14.34
CA VAL A 463 -18.88 25.10 13.32
C VAL A 463 -18.68 24.35 12.02
N GLN A 464 -19.35 24.80 10.96
CA GLN A 464 -19.08 24.33 9.60
C GLN A 464 -17.76 24.96 9.13
N THR A 465 -16.79 24.11 8.75
CA THR A 465 -15.45 24.53 8.35
C THR A 465 -15.23 24.43 6.85
N LEU A 466 -16.09 23.71 6.15
CA LEU A 466 -16.02 23.54 4.68
C LEU A 466 -17.40 23.23 4.12
N ASP A 467 -17.74 23.87 2.99
CA ASP A 467 -18.87 23.51 2.12
C ASP A 467 -18.44 23.83 0.68
N SER A 468 -18.23 22.81 -0.12
CA SER A 468 -17.71 22.94 -1.48
C SER A 468 -18.37 21.91 -2.39
N GLU A 469 -18.74 22.36 -3.58
CA GLU A 469 -19.21 21.49 -4.66
C GLU A 469 -18.60 21.89 -5.99
N GLY A 470 -18.52 20.97 -6.92
CA GLY A 470 -17.99 21.29 -8.23
C GLY A 470 -18.01 20.13 -9.22
N ASN A 471 -17.63 20.49 -10.44
CA ASN A 471 -17.54 19.55 -11.55
C ASN A 471 -16.16 19.64 -12.19
N LYS A 472 -15.64 18.49 -12.65
CA LYS A 472 -14.39 18.39 -13.38
C LYS A 472 -14.51 17.43 -14.56
N PHE A 473 -13.92 17.84 -15.69
CA PHE A 473 -13.68 16.95 -16.82
C PHE A 473 -12.20 16.54 -16.83
N LEU A 474 -11.94 15.23 -16.89
CA LEU A 474 -10.63 14.61 -16.74
C LEU A 474 -10.32 13.80 -18.00
N PRO A 475 -9.71 14.40 -19.03
CA PRO A 475 -9.33 13.72 -20.25
C PRO A 475 -8.05 12.89 -20.08
N GLN A 476 -7.96 11.83 -20.88
CA GLN A 476 -6.75 11.04 -21.10
C GLN A 476 -6.61 10.75 -22.59
N ALA A 477 -5.39 10.84 -23.09
CA ALA A 477 -5.05 10.38 -24.44
C ALA A 477 -3.70 9.67 -24.40
N GLY A 478 -3.54 8.64 -25.25
CA GLY A 478 -2.31 7.89 -25.39
C GLY A 478 -2.18 7.31 -26.77
N LEU A 479 -0.96 6.98 -27.15
CA LEU A 479 -0.62 6.31 -28.38
C LEU A 479 0.42 5.25 -28.10
N ILE A 480 0.21 4.04 -28.61
CA ILE A 480 1.13 2.92 -28.48
C ILE A 480 1.53 2.51 -29.90
N TYR A 481 2.83 2.30 -30.09
CA TYR A 481 3.40 1.72 -31.31
C TYR A 481 4.12 0.42 -30.96
N LYS A 482 3.64 -0.70 -31.52
CA LYS A 482 4.28 -2.00 -31.40
C LYS A 482 5.41 -2.09 -32.41
N LEU A 483 6.65 -1.91 -31.95
CA LEU A 483 7.83 -2.04 -32.79
C LEU A 483 8.03 -3.49 -33.23
N THR A 484 7.68 -4.43 -32.33
CA THR A 484 7.56 -5.87 -32.57
C THR A 484 6.41 -6.38 -31.67
N PRO A 485 5.95 -7.64 -31.81
CA PRO A 485 4.97 -8.22 -30.90
C PRO A 485 5.35 -8.14 -29.42
N ASP A 486 6.66 -8.10 -29.10
CA ASP A 486 7.22 -8.13 -27.76
C ASP A 486 7.78 -6.78 -27.30
N VAL A 487 7.72 -5.74 -28.13
CA VAL A 487 8.26 -4.40 -27.83
C VAL A 487 7.26 -3.33 -28.18
N SER A 488 6.86 -2.52 -27.22
CA SER A 488 6.02 -1.35 -27.45
C SER A 488 6.68 -0.04 -27.01
N LEU A 489 6.45 1.00 -27.79
CA LEU A 489 6.71 2.40 -27.45
C LEU A 489 5.36 3.06 -27.15
N TYR A 490 5.31 3.94 -26.17
CA TYR A 490 4.08 4.64 -25.87
C TYR A 490 4.31 6.10 -25.48
N SER A 491 3.26 6.89 -25.65
CA SER A 491 3.17 8.24 -25.10
C SER A 491 1.78 8.47 -24.55
N SER A 492 1.65 9.28 -23.50
CA SER A 492 0.35 9.63 -22.94
C SER A 492 0.33 10.99 -22.27
N VAL A 493 -0.88 11.53 -22.17
CA VAL A 493 -1.22 12.67 -21.34
C VAL A 493 -2.48 12.34 -20.55
N SER A 494 -2.46 12.62 -19.23
CA SER A 494 -3.59 12.37 -18.33
C SER A 494 -3.72 13.50 -17.30
N LYS A 495 -4.94 13.70 -16.78
CA LYS A 495 -5.23 14.67 -15.75
C LYS A 495 -5.73 14.02 -14.47
N SER A 496 -5.47 14.71 -13.36
CA SER A 496 -5.99 14.38 -12.02
C SER A 496 -6.47 15.65 -11.32
N PHE A 497 -7.28 15.47 -10.29
CA PHE A 497 -7.65 16.55 -9.40
C PHE A 497 -8.01 16.03 -8.01
N THR A 498 -7.87 16.94 -7.01
CA THR A 498 -8.31 16.74 -5.64
C THR A 498 -9.05 18.01 -5.19
N PRO A 499 -10.28 17.92 -4.61
CA PRO A 499 -10.95 19.08 -4.04
C PRO A 499 -10.10 19.72 -2.95
N SER A 500 -10.09 21.06 -2.89
CA SER A 500 -9.38 21.78 -1.83
C SER A 500 -10.07 21.62 -0.48
N THR A 501 -9.28 21.49 0.56
CA THR A 501 -9.71 21.58 1.96
C THR A 501 -9.32 22.92 2.60
N ASP A 502 -8.61 23.76 1.86
CA ASP A 502 -8.14 25.06 2.33
C ASP A 502 -9.27 26.07 2.27
N VAL A 503 -9.45 26.84 3.34
CA VAL A 503 -10.45 27.90 3.47
C VAL A 503 -9.72 29.15 3.92
N ASP A 504 -9.91 30.25 3.20
CA ASP A 504 -9.32 31.55 3.56
C ASP A 504 -10.02 32.19 4.78
N ASP A 505 -9.48 33.32 5.25
CA ASP A 505 -10.01 34.04 6.40
C ASP A 505 -11.43 34.59 6.16
N ASP A 506 -11.82 34.77 4.90
CA ASP A 506 -13.16 35.22 4.49
C ASP A 506 -14.15 34.04 4.33
N GLY A 507 -13.71 32.79 4.52
CA GLY A 507 -14.50 31.56 4.42
C GLY A 507 -14.64 31.02 3.00
N ASN A 508 -13.86 31.52 2.03
CA ASN A 508 -13.87 30.97 0.68
C ASN A 508 -12.99 29.72 0.57
N VAL A 509 -13.51 28.71 -0.10
CA VAL A 509 -12.78 27.47 -0.37
C VAL A 509 -11.77 27.69 -1.50
N GLY A 510 -10.55 27.22 -1.28
CA GLY A 510 -9.47 27.28 -2.26
C GLY A 510 -9.81 26.53 -3.56
N LYS A 511 -9.01 26.78 -4.61
CA LYS A 511 -9.16 26.07 -5.87
C LYS A 511 -8.79 24.59 -5.69
N PRO A 512 -9.48 23.66 -6.38
CA PRO A 512 -9.06 22.26 -6.41
C PRO A 512 -7.64 22.11 -6.96
N GLU A 513 -6.85 21.24 -6.34
CA GLU A 513 -5.56 20.80 -6.87
C GLU A 513 -5.74 20.14 -8.23
N GLN A 514 -4.85 20.41 -9.18
CA GLN A 514 -4.94 19.88 -10.54
C GLN A 514 -3.59 19.43 -11.04
N GLY A 515 -3.49 18.12 -11.31
CA GLY A 515 -2.33 17.49 -11.90
C GLY A 515 -2.47 17.28 -13.42
N THR A 516 -1.36 17.40 -14.13
CA THR A 516 -1.24 16.96 -15.53
C THR A 516 0.04 16.17 -15.65
N THR A 517 -0.08 14.93 -16.13
CA THR A 517 1.04 14.02 -16.37
C THR A 517 1.25 13.84 -17.86
N TRP A 518 2.49 14.02 -18.32
CA TRP A 518 2.98 13.61 -19.64
C TRP A 518 3.96 12.47 -19.42
N GLU A 519 3.83 11.44 -20.23
CA GLU A 519 4.71 10.27 -20.14
C GLU A 519 5.05 9.75 -21.53
N VAL A 520 6.29 9.32 -21.70
CA VAL A 520 6.75 8.54 -22.86
C VAL A 520 7.58 7.37 -22.34
N GLY A 521 7.46 6.22 -22.97
CA GLY A 521 8.22 5.06 -22.52
C GLY A 521 8.29 3.94 -23.53
N SER A 522 8.96 2.88 -23.11
CA SER A 522 9.08 1.62 -23.85
C SER A 522 8.91 0.44 -22.90
N LYS A 523 8.34 -0.63 -23.42
CA LYS A 523 8.10 -1.88 -22.69
C LYS A 523 8.56 -3.05 -23.52
N TRP A 524 9.19 -4.03 -22.89
CA TRP A 524 9.77 -5.20 -23.52
C TRP A 524 9.35 -6.48 -22.79
N GLN A 525 8.72 -7.40 -23.49
CA GLN A 525 8.58 -8.79 -23.08
C GLN A 525 9.80 -9.55 -23.63
N ILE A 526 10.91 -9.56 -22.89
CA ILE A 526 12.19 -10.14 -23.34
C ILE A 526 12.08 -11.65 -23.51
N SER A 527 11.34 -12.29 -22.61
CA SER A 527 10.87 -13.67 -22.70
C SER A 527 9.52 -13.78 -22.01
N HIS A 528 8.83 -14.92 -22.11
CA HIS A 528 7.56 -15.12 -21.39
C HIS A 528 7.66 -14.93 -19.87
N ARG A 529 8.88 -15.03 -19.30
CA ARG A 529 9.17 -14.88 -17.86
C ARG A 529 10.04 -13.67 -17.52
N LEU A 530 10.34 -12.77 -18.45
CA LEU A 530 11.19 -11.60 -18.22
C LEU A 530 10.61 -10.36 -18.90
N PHE A 531 10.26 -9.37 -18.09
CA PHE A 531 9.69 -8.10 -18.54
C PHE A 531 10.56 -6.92 -18.12
N ALA A 532 10.74 -5.94 -19.03
CA ALA A 532 11.42 -4.69 -18.75
C ALA A 532 10.57 -3.48 -19.15
N SER A 533 10.78 -2.35 -18.49
CA SER A 533 10.17 -1.08 -18.90
C SER A 533 11.07 0.11 -18.58
N VAL A 534 10.95 1.15 -19.40
CA VAL A 534 11.52 2.49 -19.17
C VAL A 534 10.41 3.52 -19.35
N ALA A 535 10.36 4.50 -18.46
CA ALA A 535 9.45 5.63 -18.57
C ALA A 535 10.19 6.94 -18.33
N LEU A 536 9.90 7.97 -19.12
CA LEU A 536 10.25 9.36 -18.87
C LEU A 536 8.96 10.12 -18.64
N TYR A 537 8.89 10.90 -17.57
CA TYR A 537 7.68 11.59 -17.21
C TYR A 537 7.92 13.03 -16.76
N ARG A 538 6.85 13.83 -16.86
CA ARG A 538 6.73 15.13 -16.23
C ARG A 538 5.30 15.27 -15.67
N ILE A 539 5.23 15.69 -14.44
CA ILE A 539 3.99 15.99 -13.72
C ILE A 539 4.05 17.45 -13.29
N ASP A 540 3.07 18.25 -13.69
CA ASP A 540 2.83 19.58 -13.17
C ASP A 540 1.56 19.53 -12.29
N GLU A 541 1.65 19.97 -11.04
CA GLU A 541 0.52 20.13 -10.13
C GLU A 541 0.36 21.57 -9.73
N ARG A 542 -0.88 22.07 -9.76
CA ARG A 542 -1.27 23.45 -9.41
C ARG A 542 -2.19 23.42 -8.20
N ASP A 543 -2.14 24.54 -7.47
CA ASP A 543 -2.95 24.77 -6.29
C ASP A 543 -2.77 23.66 -5.22
N MET A 544 -1.56 23.07 -5.15
CA MET A 544 -1.22 21.98 -4.26
C MET A 544 -1.17 22.44 -2.80
N SER A 545 -1.89 21.77 -1.91
CA SER A 545 -1.88 22.07 -0.47
C SER A 545 -0.66 21.48 0.22
N LEU A 546 0.11 22.31 0.92
CA LEU A 546 1.27 21.92 1.72
C LEU A 546 1.17 22.50 3.12
N ASN A 547 1.65 21.75 4.11
CA ASN A 547 1.84 22.25 5.47
C ASN A 547 3.19 22.93 5.59
N ILE A 548 3.22 24.25 5.59
CA ILE A 548 4.42 25.08 5.65
C ILE A 548 4.40 25.84 6.99
N ASN A 549 5.43 25.64 7.82
CA ASN A 549 5.55 26.22 9.17
C ASN A 549 4.31 25.98 10.05
N GLY A 550 3.70 24.80 9.93
CA GLY A 550 2.53 24.40 10.71
C GLY A 550 1.20 24.94 10.20
N THR A 551 1.20 25.71 9.10
CA THR A 551 0.00 26.21 8.42
C THR A 551 -0.17 25.49 7.09
N THR A 552 -1.34 24.89 6.88
CA THR A 552 -1.69 24.29 5.58
C THR A 552 -2.19 25.40 4.65
N ARG A 553 -1.59 25.51 3.48
CA ARG A 553 -1.97 26.45 2.43
C ARG A 553 -1.62 25.94 1.04
N ALA A 554 -2.32 26.43 0.05
CA ALA A 554 -2.02 26.12 -1.34
C ALA A 554 -0.75 26.85 -1.81
N ILE A 555 0.04 26.15 -2.65
CA ILE A 555 1.08 26.75 -3.48
C ILE A 555 0.63 26.80 -4.94
N ASN A 556 1.13 27.75 -5.72
CA ASN A 556 0.70 27.91 -7.11
C ASN A 556 1.07 26.70 -7.98
N LYS A 557 2.29 26.15 -7.78
CA LYS A 557 2.78 25.08 -8.64
C LYS A 557 3.91 24.26 -8.03
N ALA A 558 3.74 22.95 -8.11
CA ALA A 558 4.81 21.96 -7.95
C ALA A 558 5.06 21.23 -9.27
N ARG A 559 6.25 20.66 -9.41
CA ARG A 559 6.64 19.84 -10.57
C ARG A 559 7.48 18.65 -10.15
N SER A 560 7.22 17.51 -10.77
CA SER A 560 8.12 16.36 -10.79
C SER A 560 8.46 16.00 -12.23
N SER A 561 9.72 15.72 -12.49
CA SER A 561 10.21 15.20 -13.77
C SER A 561 11.25 14.13 -13.51
N GLY A 562 11.13 13.02 -14.23
CA GLY A 562 11.98 11.88 -13.90
C GLY A 562 12.08 10.83 -14.98
N ALA A 563 12.89 9.82 -14.65
CA ALA A 563 13.10 8.62 -15.44
C ALA A 563 13.02 7.40 -14.52
N GLU A 564 12.38 6.35 -15.00
CA GLU A 564 12.24 5.08 -14.29
C GLU A 564 12.65 3.93 -15.19
N PHE A 565 13.28 2.92 -14.58
CA PHE A 565 13.62 1.65 -15.21
C PHE A 565 13.19 0.51 -14.30
N GLU A 566 12.62 -0.54 -14.86
CA GLU A 566 12.30 -1.80 -14.16
C GLU A 566 12.65 -3.00 -15.03
N LEU A 567 13.16 -4.05 -14.40
CA LEU A 567 13.43 -5.37 -14.99
C LEU A 567 13.03 -6.42 -13.96
N ASN A 568 12.04 -7.26 -14.29
CA ASN A 568 11.51 -8.27 -13.38
C ASN A 568 11.32 -9.59 -14.11
N GLY A 569 11.78 -10.69 -13.51
CA GLY A 569 11.57 -12.04 -14.01
C GLY A 569 12.82 -12.91 -14.05
N GLU A 570 12.73 -14.04 -14.75
CA GLU A 570 13.79 -15.02 -14.88
C GLU A 570 14.82 -14.58 -15.94
N VAL A 571 16.03 -14.26 -15.47
CA VAL A 571 17.16 -13.82 -16.33
C VAL A 571 17.99 -15.00 -16.84
N LEU A 572 18.04 -16.10 -16.12
CA LEU A 572 18.64 -17.39 -16.47
C LEU A 572 17.78 -18.48 -15.82
N PRO A 573 17.77 -19.72 -16.34
CA PRO A 573 16.98 -20.81 -15.75
C PRO A 573 17.20 -20.94 -14.23
N GLY A 574 16.12 -20.78 -13.45
CA GLY A 574 16.12 -20.81 -12.00
C GLY A 574 16.66 -19.55 -11.30
N TRP A 575 17.02 -18.48 -12.04
CA TRP A 575 17.46 -17.19 -11.50
C TRP A 575 16.44 -16.11 -11.75
N ASP A 576 15.72 -15.68 -10.72
CA ASP A 576 14.79 -14.57 -10.76
C ASP A 576 15.45 -13.27 -10.30
N LEU A 577 15.26 -12.20 -11.07
CA LEU A 577 15.78 -10.87 -10.82
C LEU A 577 14.65 -9.86 -10.70
N SER A 578 14.71 -9.00 -9.69
CA SER A 578 13.99 -7.73 -9.64
C SER A 578 15.00 -6.59 -9.54
N ALA A 579 15.02 -5.74 -10.54
CA ALA A 579 15.92 -4.59 -10.60
C ALA A 579 15.15 -3.34 -10.99
N ASN A 580 15.37 -2.24 -10.28
CA ASN A 580 14.77 -0.97 -10.60
C ASN A 580 15.71 0.19 -10.32
N TYR A 581 15.43 1.31 -10.99
CA TYR A 581 16.05 2.58 -10.72
C TYR A 581 15.08 3.72 -11.04
N SER A 582 15.09 4.76 -10.21
CA SER A 582 14.35 5.99 -10.47
C SER A 582 15.22 7.22 -10.24
N TYR A 583 15.07 8.18 -11.14
CA TYR A 583 15.49 9.57 -10.96
C TYR A 583 14.23 10.42 -10.90
N ASP A 584 14.06 11.21 -9.83
CA ASP A 584 12.87 12.04 -9.59
C ASP A 584 13.29 13.43 -9.12
N LYS A 585 13.08 14.45 -9.96
CA LYS A 585 13.26 15.85 -9.61
C LYS A 585 11.91 16.46 -9.27
N ALA A 586 11.48 16.31 -8.00
CA ALA A 586 10.26 16.86 -7.46
C ALA A 586 10.53 18.13 -6.65
N GLU A 587 9.96 19.26 -7.07
CA GLU A 587 10.26 20.59 -6.49
C GLU A 587 9.07 21.55 -6.54
N ILE A 588 9.06 22.51 -5.62
CA ILE A 588 8.18 23.69 -5.65
C ILE A 588 8.68 24.61 -6.78
N VAL A 589 7.84 24.87 -7.76
CA VAL A 589 8.18 25.78 -8.88
C VAL A 589 7.77 27.22 -8.57
N ASP A 590 6.61 27.37 -7.94
CA ASP A 590 6.05 28.66 -7.56
C ASP A 590 5.25 28.51 -6.27
N ASP A 591 5.74 29.07 -5.19
CA ASP A 591 5.07 29.04 -3.89
C ASP A 591 3.85 29.99 -3.85
N GLY A 592 3.89 31.07 -4.62
CA GLY A 592 2.82 32.07 -4.66
C GLY A 592 2.82 33.07 -3.49
N VAL A 593 3.35 32.70 -2.33
CA VAL A 593 3.38 33.53 -1.11
C VAL A 593 4.82 33.87 -0.71
N ASN A 594 5.70 32.85 -0.69
CA ASN A 594 7.10 32.99 -0.30
C ASN A 594 8.02 32.50 -1.42
N PRO A 595 8.55 33.38 -2.27
CA PRO A 595 9.46 33.00 -3.35
C PRO A 595 10.76 32.30 -2.90
N ALA A 596 11.14 32.40 -1.62
CA ALA A 596 12.31 31.71 -1.08
C ALA A 596 12.13 30.17 -1.07
N ASN A 597 10.90 29.68 -1.12
CA ASN A 597 10.59 28.25 -1.22
C ASN A 597 10.69 27.71 -2.67
N ASN A 598 10.81 28.59 -3.68
CA ASN A 598 10.95 28.15 -5.06
C ASN A 598 12.27 27.39 -5.26
N GLY A 599 12.20 26.18 -5.83
CA GLY A 599 13.31 25.25 -5.95
C GLY A 599 13.46 24.28 -4.78
N ASN A 600 12.70 24.44 -3.69
CA ASN A 600 12.67 23.47 -2.59
C ASN A 600 12.18 22.11 -3.10
N ARG A 601 12.83 21.05 -2.64
CA ARG A 601 12.45 19.66 -2.94
C ARG A 601 11.15 19.33 -2.20
N LEU A 602 10.27 18.56 -2.84
CA LEU A 602 9.10 18.02 -2.15
C LEU A 602 9.54 17.03 -1.07
N GLN A 603 8.81 17.06 0.06
CA GLN A 603 9.12 16.27 1.25
C GLN A 603 9.10 14.77 0.96
N ASN A 604 10.01 14.00 1.56
CA ASN A 604 10.17 12.56 1.45
C ASN A 604 10.44 12.01 0.02
N ALA A 605 10.63 12.87 -0.98
CA ALA A 605 10.93 12.48 -2.35
C ALA A 605 12.44 12.35 -2.58
N PRO A 606 13.01 11.13 -2.76
CA PRO A 606 14.42 10.95 -3.09
C PRO A 606 14.66 11.32 -4.55
N ARG A 607 15.79 12.04 -4.81
CA ARG A 607 16.18 12.33 -6.20
C ARG A 607 16.66 11.09 -6.95
N HIS A 608 17.26 10.14 -6.26
CA HIS A 608 17.73 8.87 -6.78
C HIS A 608 17.29 7.76 -5.84
N ALA A 609 16.73 6.70 -6.38
CA ALA A 609 16.45 5.47 -5.67
C ALA A 609 16.65 4.28 -6.62
N GLY A 610 17.03 3.14 -6.07
CA GLY A 610 17.16 1.93 -6.86
C GLY A 610 17.29 0.70 -5.98
N ALA A 611 16.93 -0.43 -6.53
CA ALA A 611 16.99 -1.69 -5.82
C ALA A 611 17.34 -2.83 -6.77
N LEU A 612 18.00 -3.83 -6.22
CA LEU A 612 18.33 -5.08 -6.88
C LEU A 612 18.02 -6.22 -5.93
N TYR A 613 17.26 -7.21 -6.38
CA TYR A 613 16.98 -8.43 -5.64
C TYR A 613 17.11 -9.64 -6.58
N LEU A 614 17.89 -10.63 -6.17
CA LEU A 614 18.18 -11.82 -6.94
C LEU A 614 17.83 -13.04 -6.12
N SER A 615 17.14 -14.02 -6.72
CA SER A 615 16.88 -15.33 -6.11
C SER A 615 17.24 -16.46 -7.05
N HIS A 616 17.55 -17.62 -6.48
CA HIS A 616 17.96 -18.80 -7.22
C HIS A 616 17.40 -20.07 -6.61
N ASN A 617 16.87 -20.95 -7.45
CA ASN A 617 16.47 -22.29 -7.08
C ASN A 617 17.67 -23.25 -7.24
N LEU A 618 17.99 -24.01 -6.20
CA LEU A 618 19.10 -24.95 -6.24
C LEU A 618 18.74 -26.26 -5.54
N THR A 619 19.24 -27.37 -6.07
CA THR A 619 19.13 -28.69 -5.50
C THR A 619 20.53 -29.13 -5.02
N LEU A 620 20.66 -29.51 -3.77
CA LEU A 620 21.92 -29.94 -3.17
C LEU A 620 22.00 -31.47 -3.12
N ASN A 621 23.06 -32.03 -3.71
CA ASN A 621 23.26 -33.48 -3.70
C ASN A 621 23.37 -34.04 -2.26
N GLY A 622 22.56 -35.04 -1.93
CA GLY A 622 22.55 -35.69 -0.62
C GLY A 622 21.67 -35.02 0.43
N ILE A 623 21.03 -33.89 0.14
CA ILE A 623 20.03 -33.27 1.00
C ILE A 623 18.66 -33.35 0.30
N PRO A 624 17.66 -34.02 0.88
CA PRO A 624 16.34 -34.12 0.29
C PRO A 624 15.67 -32.75 0.18
N GLY A 625 14.92 -32.52 -0.93
CA GLY A 625 14.22 -31.27 -1.20
C GLY A 625 15.05 -30.27 -1.98
N ASP A 626 14.40 -29.14 -2.30
CA ASP A 626 14.97 -28.05 -3.07
C ASP A 626 15.14 -26.81 -2.19
N PHE A 627 16.16 -26.03 -2.49
CA PHE A 627 16.40 -24.76 -1.83
C PHE A 627 16.07 -23.62 -2.76
N ARG A 628 15.52 -22.55 -2.19
CA ARG A 628 15.45 -21.24 -2.83
C ARG A 628 16.19 -20.25 -1.96
N VAL A 629 17.19 -19.61 -2.53
CA VAL A 629 18.03 -18.63 -1.82
C VAL A 629 17.97 -17.30 -2.54
N GLY A 630 18.05 -16.21 -1.80
CA GLY A 630 18.05 -14.92 -2.44
C GLY A 630 18.43 -13.80 -1.48
N GLY A 631 18.59 -12.64 -2.08
CA GLY A 631 18.89 -11.42 -1.35
C GLY A 631 19.00 -10.24 -2.28
N GLY A 632 19.01 -9.08 -1.68
CA GLY A 632 19.08 -7.84 -2.44
C GLY A 632 19.49 -6.66 -1.59
N ALA A 633 19.63 -5.52 -2.27
CA ALA A 633 19.92 -4.25 -1.63
C ALA A 633 19.09 -3.15 -2.26
N ARG A 634 18.69 -2.19 -1.45
CA ARG A 634 18.01 -0.96 -1.89
C ARG A 634 18.80 0.25 -1.45
N TYR A 635 18.95 1.20 -2.37
CA TYR A 635 19.48 2.54 -2.15
C TYR A 635 18.34 3.54 -2.21
N VAL A 636 18.27 4.43 -1.23
CA VAL A 636 17.36 5.57 -1.23
C VAL A 636 18.20 6.81 -0.95
N GLY A 637 18.19 7.75 -1.89
CA GLY A 637 18.93 9.00 -1.82
C GLY A 637 18.41 9.92 -0.71
N SER A 638 19.17 10.98 -0.44
CA SER A 638 18.77 12.00 0.55
C SER A 638 17.46 12.68 0.16
N ARG A 639 16.63 13.01 1.16
CA ARG A 639 15.31 13.61 0.99
C ARG A 639 15.14 14.83 1.86
N ALA A 640 14.33 15.79 1.40
CA ALA A 640 13.89 16.90 2.24
C ALA A 640 13.02 16.36 3.39
N GLY A 641 13.27 16.83 4.60
CA GLY A 641 12.52 16.43 5.79
C GLY A 641 11.23 17.22 6.00
N ASP A 642 11.12 18.40 5.38
CA ASP A 642 9.94 19.27 5.38
C ASP A 642 9.86 20.09 4.08
N PRO A 643 8.73 20.76 3.80
CA PRO A 643 8.57 21.59 2.59
C PRO A 643 9.51 22.80 2.54
N GLU A 644 9.96 23.31 3.69
CA GLU A 644 10.91 24.43 3.80
C GLU A 644 12.33 24.01 3.50
N ASN A 645 12.62 22.70 3.42
CA ASN A 645 13.95 22.10 3.31
C ASN A 645 14.86 22.49 4.48
N SER A 646 14.32 22.66 5.67
CA SER A 646 15.04 23.07 6.88
C SER A 646 16.00 21.97 7.38
N PHE A 647 15.75 20.71 7.04
CA PHE A 647 16.63 19.58 7.31
C PHE A 647 16.51 18.51 6.22
N THR A 648 17.52 17.63 6.19
CA THR A 648 17.63 16.56 5.20
C THR A 648 17.68 15.20 5.88
N LEU A 649 16.87 14.26 5.45
CA LEU A 649 17.01 12.85 5.79
C LEU A 649 18.20 12.28 4.98
N PRO A 650 19.21 11.67 5.65
CA PRO A 650 20.35 11.05 4.97
C PRO A 650 19.94 9.96 3.99
N ASP A 651 20.78 9.72 3.01
CA ASP A 651 20.70 8.55 2.15
C ASP A 651 21.07 7.25 2.89
N TYR A 652 20.63 6.14 2.35
CA TYR A 652 20.97 4.83 2.92
C TYR A 652 20.97 3.71 1.88
N VAL A 653 21.73 2.65 2.21
CA VAL A 653 21.66 1.33 1.58
C VAL A 653 21.28 0.32 2.65
N VAL A 654 20.28 -0.52 2.38
CA VAL A 654 19.87 -1.63 3.22
C VAL A 654 19.85 -2.90 2.38
N ALA A 655 20.39 -3.98 2.93
CA ALA A 655 20.43 -5.29 2.28
C ALA A 655 19.65 -6.33 3.10
N ASP A 656 18.96 -7.22 2.38
CA ASP A 656 18.14 -8.29 2.92
C ASP A 656 18.54 -9.61 2.26
N SER A 657 18.30 -10.75 2.93
CA SER A 657 18.56 -12.08 2.37
C SER A 657 17.61 -13.12 2.93
N PHE A 658 17.42 -14.21 2.20
CA PHE A 658 16.65 -15.36 2.68
C PHE A 658 17.22 -16.68 2.17
N ILE A 659 16.84 -17.75 2.87
CA ILE A 659 16.94 -19.14 2.43
C ILE A 659 15.64 -19.86 2.77
N ALA A 660 15.06 -20.56 1.80
CA ALA A 660 13.92 -21.45 1.97
C ALA A 660 14.30 -22.86 1.57
N TRP A 661 13.93 -23.83 2.39
CA TRP A 661 14.03 -25.25 2.09
C TRP A 661 12.63 -25.80 1.85
N ASN A 662 12.40 -26.34 0.66
CA ASN A 662 11.15 -26.92 0.21
C ASN A 662 11.31 -28.44 0.13
N ASN A 663 10.42 -29.17 0.78
CA ASN A 663 10.47 -30.65 0.80
C ASN A 663 9.06 -31.23 0.91
N GLN A 664 8.97 -32.55 0.76
CA GLN A 664 7.76 -33.28 1.12
C GLN A 664 8.03 -34.03 2.43
N LEU A 665 7.35 -33.67 3.50
CA LEU A 665 7.37 -34.36 4.76
C LEU A 665 6.00 -34.99 5.01
N PHE A 666 6.02 -36.32 5.27
CA PHE A 666 4.80 -37.13 5.48
C PHE A 666 3.82 -37.10 4.30
N GLY A 667 4.31 -36.86 3.08
CA GLY A 667 3.50 -36.75 1.87
C GLY A 667 3.03 -35.33 1.55
N GLU A 668 3.19 -34.35 2.45
CA GLU A 668 2.72 -32.98 2.32
C GLU A 668 3.85 -32.01 1.97
N LYS A 669 3.55 -31.00 1.16
CA LYS A 669 4.53 -29.95 0.83
C LYS A 669 4.85 -29.15 2.08
N THR A 670 6.12 -29.09 2.43
CA THR A 670 6.62 -28.38 3.60
C THR A 670 7.70 -27.39 3.21
N GLN A 671 7.63 -26.18 3.74
CA GLN A 671 8.67 -25.17 3.57
C GLN A 671 9.16 -24.72 4.95
N LEU A 672 10.47 -24.61 5.08
CA LEU A 672 11.13 -23.91 6.19
C LEU A 672 11.93 -22.75 5.61
N LYS A 673 11.64 -21.54 6.07
CA LYS A 673 12.23 -20.31 5.54
C LYS A 673 12.88 -19.49 6.65
N LEU A 674 14.04 -18.95 6.36
CA LEU A 674 14.80 -18.02 7.19
C LEU A 674 15.01 -16.73 6.42
N ASN A 675 14.56 -15.61 6.98
CA ASN A 675 14.80 -14.27 6.42
C ASN A 675 15.67 -13.46 7.38
N LEU A 676 16.60 -12.71 6.81
CA LEU A 676 17.44 -11.79 7.52
C LEU A 676 17.31 -10.40 6.88
N ASN A 677 16.51 -9.53 7.50
CA ASN A 677 16.28 -8.16 7.05
C ASN A 677 17.31 -7.23 7.69
N ASN A 678 17.69 -6.18 6.96
CA ASN A 678 18.74 -5.23 7.35
C ASN A 678 20.03 -5.96 7.79
N LEU A 679 20.57 -6.80 6.90
CA LEU A 679 21.72 -7.71 7.12
C LEU A 679 22.88 -7.04 7.87
N PHE A 680 23.19 -5.79 7.52
CA PHE A 680 24.34 -5.03 8.07
C PHE A 680 23.97 -4.15 9.27
N ASN A 681 22.73 -4.27 9.79
CA ASN A 681 22.22 -3.48 10.91
C ASN A 681 22.39 -1.95 10.69
N LYS A 682 22.11 -1.48 9.49
CA LYS A 682 22.18 -0.06 9.13
C LYS A 682 21.14 0.74 9.91
N HIS A 683 21.55 1.85 10.54
CA HIS A 683 20.64 2.86 11.06
C HIS A 683 20.26 3.82 9.95
N TYR A 684 18.97 4.03 9.74
CA TYR A 684 18.46 4.87 8.64
C TYR A 684 17.08 5.44 8.99
N TYR A 685 16.64 6.42 8.21
CA TYR A 685 15.35 7.08 8.40
C TYR A 685 14.49 6.87 7.17
N THR A 686 13.25 6.42 7.33
CA THR A 686 12.38 6.08 6.20
C THR A 686 11.61 7.29 5.70
N SER A 687 11.06 8.12 6.61
CA SER A 687 10.25 9.27 6.25
C SER A 687 10.20 10.32 7.36
N SER A 688 9.60 11.46 7.06
CA SER A 688 9.40 12.56 7.99
C SER A 688 7.98 13.13 7.90
N GLY A 689 7.39 13.44 9.03
CA GLY A 689 6.21 14.30 9.16
C GLY A 689 6.55 15.69 9.72
N GLY A 690 7.83 16.07 9.69
CA GLY A 690 8.43 17.27 10.28
C GLY A 690 9.55 16.93 11.25
N ASN A 691 10.31 17.93 11.68
CA ASN A 691 11.55 17.75 12.46
C ASN A 691 11.39 17.03 13.81
N LEU A 692 10.20 17.00 14.39
CA LEU A 692 9.88 16.26 15.63
C LEU A 692 9.18 14.91 15.38
N ARG A 693 9.15 14.44 14.14
CA ARG A 693 8.41 13.24 13.70
C ARG A 693 9.14 12.58 12.54
N VAL A 694 10.35 12.08 12.80
CA VAL A 694 11.17 11.38 11.82
C VAL A 694 11.15 9.90 12.11
N ARG A 695 10.61 9.10 11.16
CA ARG A 695 10.50 7.66 11.31
C ARG A 695 11.86 6.99 11.07
N GLU A 696 12.27 6.18 12.01
CA GLU A 696 13.47 5.35 11.92
C GLU A 696 13.14 4.03 11.21
N GLY A 697 14.10 3.53 10.44
CA GLY A 697 14.01 2.21 9.85
C GLY A 697 14.36 1.11 10.86
N GLU A 698 13.82 -0.08 10.67
CA GLU A 698 14.02 -1.20 11.58
C GLU A 698 15.48 -1.66 11.63
N THR A 699 15.92 -2.10 12.81
CA THR A 699 17.21 -2.75 13.00
C THR A 699 17.22 -4.11 12.32
N ARG A 700 18.38 -4.79 12.31
CA ARG A 700 18.48 -6.16 11.82
C ARG A 700 17.48 -7.07 12.53
N ASN A 701 16.69 -7.77 11.73
CA ASN A 701 15.64 -8.68 12.17
C ASN A 701 15.81 -10.03 11.51
N LEU A 702 15.74 -11.12 12.32
CA LEU A 702 15.75 -12.50 11.85
C LEU A 702 14.33 -13.07 12.02
N MET A 703 13.78 -13.60 10.94
CA MET A 703 12.47 -14.28 10.97
C MET A 703 12.61 -15.73 10.48
N VAL A 704 11.95 -16.63 11.17
CA VAL A 704 11.82 -18.06 10.79
C VAL A 704 10.35 -18.32 10.53
N GLU A 705 10.05 -18.93 9.38
CA GLU A 705 8.71 -19.39 9.04
C GLU A 705 8.71 -20.86 8.66
N ALA A 706 7.73 -21.59 9.14
CA ALA A 706 7.44 -22.96 8.71
C ALA A 706 6.02 -23.00 8.15
N SER A 707 5.83 -23.64 6.99
CA SER A 707 4.51 -23.86 6.40
C SER A 707 4.34 -25.27 5.87
N VAL A 708 3.09 -25.73 5.87
CA VAL A 708 2.66 -27.01 5.31
C VAL A 708 1.45 -26.77 4.42
N GLU A 709 1.46 -27.40 3.24
CA GLU A 709 0.36 -27.37 2.27
C GLU A 709 -0.20 -28.77 2.05
N PHE A 710 -1.54 -28.88 2.15
CA PHE A 710 -2.33 -30.10 1.99
C PHE A 710 -3.16 -30.08 0.73
#